data_dc55df10461712a02684424a0d4538f7
#
_entry.id   dc55df10461712a02684424a0d4538f7
#
_cell.length_a   1.000
_cell.length_b   1.000
_cell.length_c   1.000
_cell.angle_alpha   90.00
_cell.angle_beta   90.00
_cell.angle_gamma   90.00
#
_symmetry.space_group_name_H-M   'P 1'
#
loop_
_entity.id
_entity.type
_entity.pdbx_description
1 polymer ?
#
loop_
_entity_poly.entity_id
_entity_poly.type
_entity_poly.pdbx_seq_one_letter_code
_entity_poly.pdbx_strand_id
1 'polypeptide(L)'
;MLFNGTTKYRDYAIVISLFFLLNVYLLYNTAQHTQVGNSKHISSDSGEKTSNPLPSCEITDDLAKSAISRAITPSCKAKLQLEACQLKNGTFTINFPENQCPNHDSRLIDQRIGCFLDKKEARVLTEFEYKLPKSNGKATCRKHCYKAGFLYFGLEFGHECFCGNDVSNATAVDDVECRAYKCPGNENSEEFCGGFNAVEIFRTGFRSKVNHRKPTYLPPSSDSIKNPVKILFLLQLNGRNERQVKRFLKSIYLPHHYYYIHVDARQNYMFSEMQKVADFLDNIHITERRFSTIWGGASLLQMFLQVIRDSMKIEKFKDWDYIINFSESDFPILPISDFERLITVNNGKSFLASHGYNTGKFIQKQGFEYVFSECDNRMFRIGKREFPQNLRIDGGSDWVGIHRNLAEFSISDEELPRKLRKTYESILLPLESFYHTLAFNSEFCDDLLMSNLRLTNWYRKQGCRCASLKPIVDWCGCSPLVFREETMKKFELQKAISKPTYFARKFDSMVDIDSIEAAEMQSISPEKLQLNHPTYHFAFANIFKTGIDEQKLHFESLANFALKSTETRAKFRKVLRIDALRAHHNALIEIVMKIETTDGATFEFLIHRLSHVNLTENEEKLVEHGYLLRAVSFGTKFEWKEELCREYMGFVTDNDTLHTRLQWHPTEHVKKVGDKTSPEMIFKYRKGDELIEQTVVKPYDSVFGGQFDSWNVGKKLSNLTTCSNFFVDIISPSSPDDAPPLATLHFPVYTDQNAHCHVDYLRQFFKIADFCTSGDACKEKIWSTSYPDPKSDIFVGYDEDTQTLI
;
A
#
# COMPACT_ATOMS: atom_id res chain seq x y z
N MET A 1 -56.41 68.75 -9.30
CA MET A 1 -56.55 67.92 -8.13
C MET A 1 -55.20 67.27 -7.85
N LEU A 2 -54.51 67.78 -6.86
CA LEU A 2 -53.31 67.27 -6.30
C LEU A 2 -53.68 66.08 -5.43
N PHE A 3 -52.99 64.94 -5.55
CA PHE A 3 -52.77 64.03 -4.40
C PHE A 3 -51.76 62.93 -4.68
N ASN A 4 -50.71 62.94 -3.84
CA ASN A 4 -49.93 61.90 -3.25
C ASN A 4 -49.10 60.98 -4.16
N GLY A 5 -47.82 61.40 -4.43
CA GLY A 5 -46.72 60.61 -4.94
C GLY A 5 -45.70 60.17 -3.90
N THR A 6 -45.89 60.43 -2.59
CA THR A 6 -44.81 60.26 -1.58
C THR A 6 -44.87 58.95 -0.76
N THR A 7 -45.95 58.21 -0.76
CA THR A 7 -46.08 56.93 -0.06
C THR A 7 -45.49 55.72 -0.79
N LYS A 8 -45.58 55.70 -2.14
CA LYS A 8 -45.04 54.57 -2.91
C LYS A 8 -43.52 54.49 -2.93
N TYR A 9 -42.81 55.60 -2.85
CA TYR A 9 -41.32 55.58 -2.82
C TYR A 9 -40.74 55.12 -1.49
N ARG A 10 -41.45 55.31 -0.39
CA ARG A 10 -41.01 54.86 0.94
C ARG A 10 -41.13 53.37 1.10
N ASP A 11 -42.18 52.77 0.55
CA ASP A 11 -42.39 51.33 0.58
C ASP A 11 -41.43 50.60 -0.36
N TYR A 12 -41.08 51.16 -1.53
CA TYR A 12 -40.06 50.63 -2.41
C TYR A 12 -38.63 50.70 -1.79
N ALA A 13 -38.34 51.77 -1.06
CA ALA A 13 -37.07 51.92 -0.38
C ALA A 13 -36.90 50.88 0.77
N ILE A 14 -37.98 50.59 1.51
CA ILE A 14 -38.00 49.56 2.54
C ILE A 14 -37.85 48.17 1.92
N VAL A 15 -38.54 47.86 0.83
CA VAL A 15 -38.40 46.55 0.15
C VAL A 15 -37.01 46.37 -0.43
N ILE A 16 -36.41 47.41 -1.03
CA ILE A 16 -35.06 47.37 -1.55
C ILE A 16 -34.02 47.19 -0.42
N SER A 17 -34.21 47.89 0.71
CA SER A 17 -33.35 47.73 1.89
C SER A 17 -33.45 46.35 2.50
N LEU A 18 -34.64 45.78 2.59
CA LEU A 18 -34.86 44.41 3.07
C LEU A 18 -34.24 43.36 2.12
N PHE A 19 -34.35 43.61 0.81
CA PHE A 19 -33.72 42.73 -0.19
C PHE A 19 -32.20 42.82 -0.15
N PHE A 20 -31.65 44.00 0.13
CA PHE A 20 -30.21 44.20 0.28
C PHE A 20 -29.69 43.51 1.59
N LEU A 21 -30.42 43.67 2.69
CA LEU A 21 -30.11 43.00 3.96
C LEU A 21 -30.25 41.49 3.88
N LEU A 22 -31.25 41.00 3.15
CA LEU A 22 -31.40 39.55 2.92
C LEU A 22 -30.27 38.99 2.04
N ASN A 23 -29.84 39.68 1.02
CA ASN A 23 -28.72 39.32 0.19
C ASN A 23 -27.37 39.41 0.95
N VAL A 24 -27.16 40.40 1.79
CA VAL A 24 -26.01 40.51 2.67
C VAL A 24 -26.01 39.38 3.69
N TYR A 25 -27.17 39.04 4.25
CA TYR A 25 -27.32 37.91 5.16
C TYR A 25 -27.06 36.56 4.48
N LEU A 26 -27.58 36.38 3.25
CA LEU A 26 -27.32 35.19 2.43
C LEU A 26 -25.84 35.11 2.02
N LEU A 27 -25.18 36.22 1.66
CA LEU A 27 -23.74 36.28 1.35
C LEU A 27 -22.91 36.07 2.60
N TYR A 28 -23.33 36.53 3.76
CA TYR A 28 -22.65 36.26 5.04
C TYR A 28 -22.76 34.80 5.44
N ASN A 29 -23.90 34.15 5.26
CA ASN A 29 -24.09 32.73 5.53
C ASN A 29 -23.37 31.86 4.48
N THR A 30 -23.35 32.26 3.20
CA THR A 30 -22.55 31.55 2.19
C THR A 30 -21.06 31.74 2.42
N ALA A 31 -20.61 32.92 2.90
CA ALA A 31 -19.21 33.11 3.30
C ALA A 31 -18.82 32.31 4.53
N GLN A 32 -19.75 32.08 5.48
CA GLN A 32 -19.49 31.15 6.58
C GLN A 32 -19.51 29.69 6.14
N HIS A 33 -20.34 29.30 5.16
CA HIS A 33 -20.33 27.97 4.59
C HIS A 33 -19.15 27.73 3.63
N THR A 34 -18.59 28.75 2.98
CA THR A 34 -17.40 28.63 2.12
C THR A 34 -16.09 28.64 2.94
N GLN A 35 -16.08 29.07 4.20
CA GLN A 35 -14.95 28.90 5.10
C GLN A 35 -14.86 27.51 5.74
N VAL A 36 -15.85 26.64 5.57
CA VAL A 36 -15.83 25.23 6.02
C VAL A 36 -15.17 24.30 4.97
N GLY A 37 -14.75 24.82 3.82
CA GLY A 37 -14.04 24.08 2.77
C GLY A 37 -12.51 23.95 2.96
N ASN A 38 -11.92 24.50 4.00
CA ASN A 38 -10.55 24.18 4.39
C ASN A 38 -10.58 22.92 5.22
N SER A 39 -10.20 21.82 4.62
CA SER A 39 -9.94 20.53 5.26
C SER A 39 -9.23 20.76 6.59
N LYS A 40 -9.97 20.69 7.68
CA LYS A 40 -9.34 20.48 8.98
C LYS A 40 -8.61 19.15 8.86
N HIS A 41 -7.29 19.21 8.75
CA HIS A 41 -6.44 18.13 9.17
C HIS A 41 -6.89 17.75 10.59
N ILE A 42 -7.69 16.71 10.68
CA ILE A 42 -7.92 16.06 11.96
C ILE A 42 -6.69 15.18 12.17
N SER A 43 -5.58 15.81 12.62
CA SER A 43 -4.74 15.12 13.57
C SER A 43 -5.69 14.66 14.68
N SER A 44 -5.56 13.44 15.13
CA SER A 44 -6.23 12.90 16.30
C SER A 44 -5.73 13.63 17.56
N ASP A 45 -6.06 14.92 17.65
CA ASP A 45 -5.94 15.71 18.84
C ASP A 45 -7.36 15.93 19.36
N SER A 46 -7.77 15.07 20.26
CA SER A 46 -8.78 15.40 21.25
C SER A 46 -8.15 16.47 22.16
N GLY A 47 -8.21 17.72 21.71
CA GLY A 47 -7.71 18.86 22.42
C GLY A 47 -8.59 19.16 23.64
N GLU A 48 -8.44 18.44 24.73
CA GLU A 48 -8.57 19.02 26.04
C GLU A 48 -7.39 19.96 26.27
N LYS A 49 -7.66 21.25 26.28
CA LYS A 49 -6.75 22.26 26.81
C LYS A 49 -6.59 22.07 28.31
N THR A 50 -5.79 21.12 28.72
CA THR A 50 -5.17 21.10 30.01
C THR A 50 -3.69 21.45 29.80
N SER A 51 -3.33 22.67 30.14
CA SER A 51 -1.94 23.13 30.27
C SER A 51 -1.28 22.46 31.47
N ASN A 52 -1.13 21.14 31.45
CA ASN A 52 -0.18 20.50 32.33
C ASN A 52 1.20 20.59 31.66
N PRO A 53 2.23 21.07 32.36
CA PRO A 53 3.57 21.07 31.82
C PRO A 53 3.93 19.64 31.41
N LEU A 54 4.45 19.47 30.19
CA LEU A 54 5.00 18.20 29.73
C LEU A 54 5.89 17.62 30.83
N PRO A 55 5.74 16.34 31.20
CA PRO A 55 6.62 15.72 32.18
C PRO A 55 8.06 15.78 31.63
N SER A 56 8.85 16.65 32.19
CA SER A 56 10.27 16.80 31.88
C SER A 56 11.02 15.64 32.52
N CYS A 57 11.33 14.62 31.75
CA CYS A 57 12.27 13.59 32.15
C CYS A 57 13.52 13.67 31.28
N GLU A 58 14.67 13.32 31.81
CA GLU A 58 15.87 13.15 31.03
C GLU A 58 15.77 11.91 30.15
N ILE A 59 15.85 12.09 28.83
CA ILE A 59 15.81 11.01 27.85
C ILE A 59 17.20 10.38 27.77
N THR A 60 17.32 9.15 28.25
CA THR A 60 18.60 8.40 28.27
C THR A 60 18.70 7.36 27.15
N ASP A 61 17.55 6.83 26.67
CA ASP A 61 17.50 5.81 25.62
C ASP A 61 17.93 6.36 24.25
N ASP A 62 18.85 5.68 23.58
CA ASP A 62 19.42 6.13 22.30
C ASP A 62 18.43 6.05 21.13
N LEU A 63 17.46 5.10 21.17
CA LEU A 63 16.41 5.02 20.18
C LEU A 63 15.49 6.23 20.28
N ALA A 64 15.10 6.60 21.50
CA ALA A 64 14.29 7.81 21.73
C ALA A 64 15.01 9.08 21.30
N LYS A 65 16.29 9.26 21.68
CA LYS A 65 17.11 10.41 21.24
C LYS A 65 17.17 10.51 19.72
N SER A 66 17.47 9.39 19.06
CA SER A 66 17.51 9.31 17.59
C SER A 66 16.16 9.64 16.95
N ALA A 67 15.05 9.11 17.50
CA ALA A 67 13.71 9.39 17.00
C ALA A 67 13.36 10.88 17.10
N ILE A 68 13.57 11.48 18.28
CA ILE A 68 13.30 12.90 18.55
C ILE A 68 14.14 13.82 17.64
N SER A 69 15.42 13.48 17.40
CA SER A 69 16.30 14.27 16.52
C SER A 69 15.84 14.27 15.06
N ARG A 70 15.19 13.19 14.61
CA ARG A 70 14.68 13.03 13.24
C ARG A 70 13.26 13.55 13.04
N ALA A 71 12.53 13.82 14.11
CA ALA A 71 11.19 14.40 14.02
C ALA A 71 11.25 15.84 13.51
N ILE A 72 10.30 16.19 12.65
CA ILE A 72 10.27 17.49 11.96
C ILE A 72 9.45 18.48 12.75
N THR A 73 8.20 18.15 13.06
CA THR A 73 7.28 19.07 13.72
C THR A 73 7.49 19.14 15.24
N PRO A 74 7.25 20.30 15.86
CA PRO A 74 7.30 20.44 17.31
C PRO A 74 6.34 19.50 18.04
N SER A 75 5.14 19.26 17.47
CA SER A 75 4.13 18.34 18.02
C SER A 75 4.63 16.90 18.02
N CYS A 76 5.28 16.45 16.94
CA CYS A 76 5.87 15.12 16.87
C CYS A 76 7.01 14.95 17.88
N LYS A 77 7.90 15.94 18.01
CA LYS A 77 8.97 15.94 19.03
C LYS A 77 8.41 15.83 20.44
N ALA A 78 7.37 16.61 20.75
CA ALA A 78 6.72 16.60 22.05
C ALA A 78 6.05 15.24 22.34
N LYS A 79 5.36 14.64 21.35
CA LYS A 79 4.77 13.30 21.44
C LYS A 79 5.82 12.25 21.74
N LEU A 80 6.93 12.23 20.99
CA LEU A 80 8.02 11.25 21.18
C LEU A 80 8.68 11.41 22.55
N GLN A 81 8.86 12.64 23.04
CA GLN A 81 9.40 12.92 24.37
C GLN A 81 8.47 12.39 25.47
N LEU A 82 7.16 12.67 25.36
CA LEU A 82 6.17 12.20 26.32
C LEU A 82 6.15 10.66 26.41
N GLU A 83 6.09 9.98 25.26
CA GLU A 83 6.05 8.53 25.20
C GLU A 83 7.36 7.90 25.71
N ALA A 84 8.51 8.51 25.41
CA ALA A 84 9.81 8.07 25.94
C ALA A 84 9.87 8.21 27.47
N CYS A 85 9.32 9.29 28.04
CA CYS A 85 9.19 9.47 29.48
C CYS A 85 8.26 8.42 30.12
N GLN A 86 7.15 8.11 29.47
CA GLN A 86 6.23 7.07 29.94
C GLN A 86 6.88 5.69 29.96
N LEU A 87 7.72 5.38 28.94
CA LEU A 87 8.51 4.16 28.92
C LEU A 87 9.50 4.11 30.08
N LYS A 88 10.28 5.19 30.30
CA LYS A 88 11.24 5.28 31.40
C LYS A 88 10.58 5.09 32.77
N ASN A 89 9.38 5.65 32.95
CA ASN A 89 8.64 5.61 34.21
C ASN A 89 7.78 4.34 34.38
N GLY A 90 7.83 3.40 33.43
CA GLY A 90 7.05 2.14 33.49
C GLY A 90 5.54 2.29 33.28
N THR A 91 5.06 3.49 32.87
CA THR A 91 3.62 3.76 32.70
C THR A 91 3.06 3.27 31.37
N PHE A 92 3.90 2.69 30.53
CA PHE A 92 3.50 2.12 29.22
C PHE A 92 2.90 0.70 29.33
N THR A 93 2.95 0.09 30.50
CA THR A 93 2.48 -1.29 30.71
C THR A 93 0.96 -1.33 30.87
N ILE A 94 0.30 -2.18 30.08
CA ILE A 94 -1.14 -2.42 30.16
C ILE A 94 -1.37 -3.85 30.65
N ASN A 95 -2.15 -4.02 31.72
CA ASN A 95 -2.57 -5.32 32.20
C ASN A 95 -3.73 -5.84 31.36
N PHE A 96 -3.66 -7.08 30.92
CA PHE A 96 -4.69 -7.74 30.12
C PHE A 96 -5.47 -8.76 30.95
N PRO A 97 -6.73 -9.01 30.60
CA PRO A 97 -7.48 -10.13 31.14
C PRO A 97 -6.82 -11.45 30.77
N GLU A 98 -7.18 -12.50 31.45
CA GLU A 98 -6.79 -13.86 31.04
C GLU A 98 -7.32 -14.19 29.64
N ASN A 99 -6.67 -15.13 28.98
CA ASN A 99 -7.11 -15.62 27.68
C ASN A 99 -8.47 -16.32 27.83
N GLN A 100 -9.47 -15.85 27.08
CA GLN A 100 -10.87 -16.30 27.13
C GLN A 100 -11.16 -17.40 26.09
N CYS A 101 -10.16 -17.81 25.29
CA CYS A 101 -10.36 -18.90 24.32
C CYS A 101 -10.70 -20.22 25.04
N PRO A 102 -11.73 -20.97 24.61
CA PRO A 102 -12.09 -22.28 25.19
C PRO A 102 -10.96 -23.29 25.19
N ASN A 103 -9.96 -23.13 24.29
CA ASN A 103 -8.75 -23.96 24.25
C ASN A 103 -7.72 -23.61 25.34
N HIS A 104 -7.89 -22.51 26.07
CA HIS A 104 -7.02 -22.12 27.16
C HIS A 104 -7.55 -22.64 28.50
N ASP A 105 -6.66 -23.18 29.35
CA ASP A 105 -6.96 -23.63 30.71
C ASP A 105 -5.80 -23.28 31.65
N SER A 106 -6.05 -22.34 32.55
CA SER A 106 -5.05 -21.86 33.49
C SER A 106 -4.52 -22.96 34.43
N ARG A 107 -5.30 -24.03 34.65
CA ARG A 107 -4.88 -25.18 35.48
C ARG A 107 -3.78 -26.01 34.84
N LEU A 108 -3.61 -25.92 33.53
CA LEU A 108 -2.55 -26.61 32.77
C LEU A 108 -1.23 -25.83 32.78
N ILE A 109 -1.24 -24.58 33.20
CA ILE A 109 -0.02 -23.75 33.24
C ILE A 109 1.00 -24.38 34.16
N ASP A 110 2.23 -24.53 33.66
CA ASP A 110 3.36 -25.12 34.37
C ASP A 110 3.19 -26.59 34.80
N GLN A 111 2.16 -27.29 34.28
CA GLN A 111 2.03 -28.72 34.51
C GLN A 111 3.24 -29.44 33.90
N ARG A 112 4.00 -30.09 34.75
CA ARG A 112 5.17 -30.86 34.35
C ARG A 112 4.78 -32.12 33.59
N ILE A 113 5.44 -32.40 32.46
CA ILE A 113 5.26 -33.61 31.66
C ILE A 113 6.32 -34.65 31.99
N GLY A 114 7.58 -34.21 32.11
CA GLY A 114 8.70 -35.10 32.46
C GLY A 114 10.06 -34.58 32.02
N CYS A 115 11.07 -35.43 32.24
CA CYS A 115 12.43 -35.26 31.75
C CYS A 115 12.65 -36.21 30.57
N PHE A 116 13.18 -35.69 29.43
CA PHE A 116 13.30 -36.46 28.20
C PHE A 116 14.68 -36.26 27.55
N LEU A 117 15.14 -37.33 26.90
CA LEU A 117 16.37 -37.31 26.11
C LEU A 117 16.16 -36.38 24.90
N ASP A 118 17.03 -35.37 24.72
CA ASP A 118 16.92 -34.33 23.68
C ASP A 118 18.25 -34.09 22.97
N LYS A 119 18.61 -34.98 22.06
CA LYS A 119 19.83 -34.83 21.27
C LYS A 119 19.62 -33.82 20.13
N LYS A 120 20.69 -33.09 19.79
CA LYS A 120 20.66 -32.08 18.74
C LYS A 120 20.11 -32.60 17.39
N GLU A 121 20.37 -33.87 17.08
CA GLU A 121 19.95 -34.54 15.84
C GLU A 121 18.49 -35.07 15.93
N ALA A 122 17.92 -35.13 17.15
CA ALA A 122 16.59 -35.65 17.41
C ALA A 122 15.93 -34.91 18.58
N ARG A 123 15.64 -33.64 18.36
CA ARG A 123 14.97 -32.77 19.34
C ARG A 123 13.55 -33.24 19.60
N VAL A 124 13.09 -33.15 20.83
CA VAL A 124 11.70 -33.42 21.22
C VAL A 124 10.79 -32.27 20.80
N LEU A 125 11.16 -31.06 21.17
CA LEU A 125 10.42 -29.85 20.79
C LEU A 125 11.13 -29.14 19.63
N THR A 126 10.60 -29.28 18.43
CA THR A 126 11.29 -28.92 17.16
C THR A 126 10.85 -27.60 16.55
N GLU A 127 9.74 -27.00 17.04
CA GLU A 127 9.11 -25.89 16.32
C GLU A 127 9.84 -24.56 16.53
N PHE A 128 10.34 -24.29 17.76
CA PHE A 128 11.07 -23.05 18.00
C PHE A 128 12.05 -23.16 19.18
N GLU A 129 13.21 -22.49 19.07
CA GLU A 129 14.25 -22.39 20.10
C GLU A 129 14.52 -20.91 20.41
N TYR A 130 14.56 -20.58 21.71
CA TYR A 130 15.07 -19.31 22.24
C TYR A 130 16.37 -19.56 23.02
N LYS A 131 17.41 -18.75 22.76
CA LYS A 131 18.63 -18.73 23.55
C LYS A 131 18.55 -17.58 24.55
N LEU A 132 18.49 -17.89 25.82
CA LEU A 132 18.25 -16.98 26.93
C LEU A 132 19.38 -17.04 27.98
N PRO A 133 20.62 -16.65 27.62
CA PRO A 133 21.80 -16.90 28.47
C PRO A 133 21.80 -16.16 29.81
N LYS A 134 20.97 -15.12 29.97
CA LYS A 134 20.91 -14.30 31.19
C LYS A 134 19.55 -14.35 31.89
N SER A 135 18.53 -14.92 31.26
CA SER A 135 17.14 -14.80 31.74
C SER A 135 16.32 -16.07 31.58
N ASN A 136 16.95 -17.22 31.24
CA ASN A 136 16.19 -18.43 31.09
C ASN A 136 15.63 -18.89 32.46
N GLY A 137 14.46 -19.48 32.41
CA GLY A 137 13.75 -20.01 33.57
C GLY A 137 12.34 -20.41 33.16
N LYS A 138 11.65 -21.16 33.99
CA LYS A 138 10.33 -21.71 33.72
C LYS A 138 9.35 -20.64 33.30
N ALA A 139 9.24 -19.55 34.07
CA ALA A 139 8.31 -18.45 33.76
C ALA A 139 8.66 -17.75 32.45
N THR A 140 9.96 -17.50 32.17
CA THR A 140 10.43 -16.84 30.97
C THR A 140 10.24 -17.71 29.73
N CYS A 141 10.63 -18.97 29.77
CA CYS A 141 10.48 -19.90 28.67
C CYS A 141 8.98 -20.13 28.34
N ARG A 142 8.16 -20.41 29.39
CA ARG A 142 6.70 -20.46 29.22
C ARG A 142 6.14 -19.25 28.52
N LYS A 143 6.50 -18.03 28.96
CA LYS A 143 6.05 -16.77 28.38
C LYS A 143 6.31 -16.70 26.87
N HIS A 144 7.49 -17.11 26.43
CA HIS A 144 7.83 -17.13 25.01
C HIS A 144 7.00 -18.16 24.23
N CYS A 145 6.90 -19.39 24.72
CA CYS A 145 6.16 -20.45 24.04
C CYS A 145 4.64 -20.21 24.08
N TYR A 146 4.11 -19.70 25.19
CA TYR A 146 2.69 -19.33 25.29
C TYR A 146 2.30 -18.21 24.30
N LYS A 147 3.10 -17.14 24.21
CA LYS A 147 2.86 -16.06 23.25
C LYS A 147 2.78 -16.57 21.82
N ALA A 148 3.59 -17.54 21.47
CA ALA A 148 3.61 -18.16 20.16
C ALA A 148 2.52 -19.23 19.95
N GLY A 149 1.74 -19.56 21.00
CA GLY A 149 0.63 -20.51 20.94
C GLY A 149 1.06 -21.97 20.96
N PHE A 150 2.25 -22.30 21.47
CA PHE A 150 2.71 -23.68 21.61
C PHE A 150 2.11 -24.35 22.83
N LEU A 151 1.88 -25.67 22.74
CA LEU A 151 1.35 -26.49 23.84
C LEU A 151 2.36 -26.71 24.96
N TYR A 152 3.61 -26.88 24.59
CA TYR A 152 4.69 -27.27 25.50
C TYR A 152 5.85 -26.29 25.42
N PHE A 153 6.54 -26.17 26.54
CA PHE A 153 7.84 -25.54 26.59
C PHE A 153 8.82 -26.46 27.30
N GLY A 154 10.10 -26.38 26.91
CA GLY A 154 11.17 -27.22 27.45
C GLY A 154 12.36 -26.37 27.86
N LEU A 155 12.97 -26.75 28.95
CA LEU A 155 14.18 -26.14 29.49
C LEU A 155 15.37 -27.12 29.35
N GLU A 156 16.46 -26.65 28.70
CA GLU A 156 17.64 -27.44 28.47
C GLU A 156 18.91 -26.60 28.62
N PHE A 157 19.99 -27.25 29.01
CA PHE A 157 21.35 -26.72 29.06
C PHE A 157 21.50 -25.35 29.75
N GLY A 158 20.67 -25.09 30.76
CA GLY A 158 20.64 -23.84 31.51
C GLY A 158 20.01 -22.65 30.73
N HIS A 159 20.39 -22.42 29.49
CA HIS A 159 20.05 -21.22 28.75
C HIS A 159 19.17 -21.44 27.47
N GLU A 160 18.86 -22.69 27.17
CA GLU A 160 18.02 -23.02 26.01
C GLU A 160 16.57 -23.22 26.42
N CYS A 161 15.67 -22.65 25.64
CA CYS A 161 14.22 -22.72 25.80
C CYS A 161 13.61 -23.22 24.50
N PHE A 162 12.98 -24.37 24.53
CA PHE A 162 12.35 -25.00 23.38
C PHE A 162 10.83 -24.88 23.46
N CYS A 163 10.17 -24.70 22.30
CA CYS A 163 8.72 -24.69 22.19
C CYS A 163 8.27 -25.74 21.19
N GLY A 164 7.15 -26.41 21.48
CA GLY A 164 6.60 -27.40 20.57
C GLY A 164 5.16 -27.78 20.86
N ASN A 165 4.61 -28.64 19.99
CA ASN A 165 3.22 -29.09 20.05
C ASN A 165 3.07 -30.62 20.19
N ASP A 166 4.17 -31.35 20.12
CA ASP A 166 4.16 -32.80 20.16
C ASP A 166 5.30 -33.33 21.06
N VAL A 167 4.95 -34.28 21.91
CA VAL A 167 5.88 -35.00 22.79
C VAL A 167 5.71 -36.53 22.66
N SER A 168 4.98 -37.00 21.64
CA SER A 168 4.62 -38.42 21.49
C SER A 168 5.83 -39.33 21.27
N ASN A 169 6.91 -38.81 20.68
CA ASN A 169 8.16 -39.57 20.41
C ASN A 169 9.25 -39.33 21.45
N ALA A 170 8.92 -38.68 22.57
CA ALA A 170 9.87 -38.33 23.59
C ALA A 170 10.29 -39.58 24.41
N THR A 171 11.58 -39.81 24.56
CA THR A 171 12.12 -40.89 25.40
C THR A 171 12.40 -40.36 26.80
N ALA A 172 11.68 -40.85 27.80
CA ALA A 172 11.88 -40.43 29.18
C ALA A 172 13.28 -40.86 29.72
N VAL A 173 13.87 -39.99 30.50
CA VAL A 173 15.12 -40.22 31.23
C VAL A 173 14.90 -39.92 32.72
N ASP A 174 15.89 -40.25 33.57
CA ASP A 174 15.81 -40.00 34.99
C ASP A 174 15.68 -38.46 35.25
N ASP A 175 14.88 -38.10 36.24
CA ASP A 175 14.66 -36.69 36.63
C ASP A 175 15.96 -35.98 37.05
N VAL A 176 16.96 -36.71 37.50
CA VAL A 176 18.28 -36.20 37.89
C VAL A 176 18.99 -35.58 36.66
N GLU A 177 18.80 -36.12 35.47
CA GLU A 177 19.41 -35.61 34.24
C GLU A 177 18.94 -34.17 33.93
N CYS A 178 17.71 -33.85 34.24
CA CYS A 178 17.16 -32.49 34.04
C CYS A 178 17.54 -31.51 35.16
N ARG A 179 18.22 -31.94 36.19
CA ARG A 179 18.67 -31.11 37.33
C ARG A 179 20.17 -30.75 37.26
N ALA A 180 20.77 -30.86 36.08
CA ALA A 180 22.21 -30.62 35.92
C ALA A 180 22.57 -29.11 35.89
N TYR A 181 21.71 -28.26 35.35
CA TYR A 181 21.99 -26.82 35.20
C TYR A 181 20.95 -25.96 35.91
N LYS A 182 21.42 -25.01 36.73
CA LYS A 182 20.55 -23.98 37.32
C LYS A 182 20.18 -22.93 36.30
N CYS A 183 19.01 -22.32 36.46
CA CYS A 183 18.50 -21.29 35.59
C CYS A 183 19.24 -19.94 35.82
N PRO A 184 19.79 -19.28 34.78
CA PRO A 184 20.60 -18.07 34.94
C PRO A 184 19.81 -16.83 35.35
N GLY A 185 18.47 -16.81 35.16
CA GLY A 185 17.61 -15.66 35.45
C GLY A 185 17.29 -15.48 36.94
N ASN A 186 17.65 -16.39 37.79
CA ASN A 186 17.28 -16.35 39.19
C ASN A 186 18.36 -17.03 40.07
N GLU A 187 19.46 -16.33 40.33
CA GLU A 187 20.65 -16.83 41.05
C GLU A 187 20.34 -17.35 42.47
N ASN A 188 19.22 -16.92 43.05
CA ASN A 188 18.76 -17.33 44.37
C ASN A 188 17.69 -18.42 44.37
N SER A 189 17.27 -18.94 43.20
CA SER A 189 16.25 -19.97 43.11
C SER A 189 16.85 -21.36 43.03
N GLU A 190 16.13 -22.33 43.55
CA GLU A 190 16.44 -23.77 43.35
C GLU A 190 15.94 -24.29 42.00
N GLU A 191 15.61 -23.38 41.06
CA GLU A 191 15.07 -23.74 39.76
C GLU A 191 16.16 -24.30 38.84
N PHE A 192 15.89 -25.44 38.22
CA PHE A 192 16.75 -26.09 37.24
C PHE A 192 16.22 -25.85 35.82
N CYS A 193 17.13 -25.71 34.87
CA CYS A 193 16.86 -25.50 33.46
C CYS A 193 17.46 -26.65 32.62
N GLY A 194 17.08 -27.86 32.92
CA GLY A 194 17.43 -29.06 32.18
C GLY A 194 18.86 -29.51 32.34
N GLY A 195 19.28 -30.48 31.53
CA GLY A 195 20.61 -31.09 31.50
C GLY A 195 21.25 -30.99 30.11
N PHE A 196 22.42 -31.65 29.95
CA PHE A 196 23.03 -31.82 28.65
C PHE A 196 22.32 -32.95 27.91
N ASN A 197 21.72 -32.65 26.76
CA ASN A 197 20.84 -33.55 26.01
C ASN A 197 19.63 -34.06 26.85
N ALA A 198 19.18 -33.32 27.86
CA ALA A 198 18.04 -33.63 28.69
C ALA A 198 17.14 -32.41 28.87
N VAL A 199 15.96 -32.48 28.27
CA VAL A 199 14.97 -31.41 28.30
C VAL A 199 13.87 -31.69 29.32
N GLU A 200 13.62 -30.74 30.23
CA GLU A 200 12.48 -30.79 31.13
C GLU A 200 11.28 -30.07 30.50
N ILE A 201 10.18 -30.78 30.30
CA ILE A 201 9.02 -30.31 29.52
C ILE A 201 7.82 -30.02 30.43
N PHE A 202 7.15 -28.91 30.13
CA PHE A 202 5.97 -28.42 30.82
C PHE A 202 4.88 -27.95 29.82
N ARG A 203 3.64 -27.85 30.29
CA ARG A 203 2.53 -27.25 29.52
C ARG A 203 2.52 -25.73 29.65
N THR A 204 2.12 -25.07 28.56
CA THR A 204 1.99 -23.63 28.51
C THR A 204 0.63 -23.11 29.04
N GLY A 205 -0.43 -23.95 29.02
CA GLY A 205 -1.80 -23.61 29.37
C GLY A 205 -2.82 -23.90 28.28
N PHE A 206 -2.42 -24.37 27.10
CA PHE A 206 -3.37 -24.80 26.07
C PHE A 206 -3.73 -26.28 26.23
N ARG A 207 -5.02 -26.60 25.93
CA ARG A 207 -5.57 -27.98 26.00
C ARG A 207 -5.14 -28.83 24.81
N SER A 208 -5.17 -28.24 23.64
CA SER A 208 -4.87 -28.91 22.38
C SER A 208 -4.11 -28.00 21.43
N LYS A 209 -3.38 -28.59 20.49
CA LYS A 209 -2.77 -27.90 19.38
C LYS A 209 -3.85 -27.13 18.64
N VAL A 210 -3.57 -25.85 18.34
CA VAL A 210 -4.47 -25.05 17.53
C VAL A 210 -4.51 -25.62 16.13
N ASN A 211 -5.63 -26.21 15.79
CA ASN A 211 -5.87 -26.70 14.44
C ASN A 211 -6.29 -25.52 13.58
N HIS A 212 -5.41 -25.09 12.68
CA HIS A 212 -5.73 -24.12 11.66
C HIS A 212 -6.73 -24.72 10.67
N ARG A 213 -8.00 -24.34 10.81
CA ARG A 213 -9.05 -24.81 9.92
C ARG A 213 -8.86 -24.15 8.55
N LYS A 214 -9.02 -24.95 7.49
CA LYS A 214 -9.04 -24.45 6.10
C LYS A 214 -10.47 -24.14 5.69
N PRO A 215 -10.69 -23.19 4.78
CA PRO A 215 -12.03 -22.96 4.23
C PRO A 215 -12.61 -24.21 3.59
N THR A 216 -13.93 -24.35 3.67
CA THR A 216 -14.69 -25.30 2.88
C THR A 216 -14.87 -24.75 1.47
N TYR A 217 -14.51 -25.50 0.47
CA TYR A 217 -14.66 -25.12 -0.94
C TYR A 217 -15.78 -25.93 -1.56
N LEU A 218 -16.64 -25.28 -2.33
CA LEU A 218 -17.61 -25.93 -3.19
C LEU A 218 -17.08 -25.95 -4.63
N PRO A 219 -17.44 -26.99 -5.41
CA PRO A 219 -17.13 -27.01 -6.83
C PRO A 219 -17.79 -25.80 -7.52
N PRO A 220 -17.22 -25.30 -8.62
CA PRO A 220 -17.88 -24.28 -9.44
C PRO A 220 -19.26 -24.77 -9.88
N SER A 221 -20.27 -23.93 -9.82
CA SER A 221 -21.64 -24.24 -10.25
C SER A 221 -22.27 -22.99 -10.82
N SER A 222 -23.09 -23.11 -11.82
CA SER A 222 -23.92 -22.04 -12.36
C SER A 222 -25.09 -21.66 -11.46
N ASP A 223 -25.43 -22.52 -10.47
CA ASP A 223 -26.57 -22.30 -9.62
C ASP A 223 -26.31 -21.16 -8.60
N SER A 224 -27.26 -20.24 -8.51
CA SER A 224 -27.22 -19.19 -7.48
C SER A 224 -27.37 -19.81 -6.09
N ILE A 225 -26.60 -19.29 -5.14
CA ILE A 225 -26.74 -19.67 -3.73
C ILE A 225 -28.01 -19.02 -3.15
N LYS A 226 -28.77 -19.81 -2.39
CA LYS A 226 -29.88 -19.27 -1.63
C LYS A 226 -29.33 -18.46 -0.44
N ASN A 227 -29.77 -17.21 -0.31
CA ASN A 227 -29.37 -16.28 0.74
C ASN A 227 -27.84 -16.06 0.81
N PRO A 228 -27.26 -15.47 -0.24
CA PRO A 228 -25.83 -15.15 -0.21
C PRO A 228 -25.52 -14.14 0.90
N VAL A 229 -24.34 -14.24 1.49
CA VAL A 229 -23.85 -13.26 2.46
C VAL A 229 -23.66 -11.89 1.81
N LYS A 230 -23.87 -10.83 2.58
CA LYS A 230 -23.58 -9.46 2.15
C LYS A 230 -22.19 -9.06 2.59
N ILE A 231 -21.38 -8.67 1.63
CA ILE A 231 -19.97 -8.32 1.87
C ILE A 231 -19.82 -6.80 1.83
N LEU A 232 -19.17 -6.24 2.83
CA LEU A 232 -18.66 -4.89 2.83
C LEU A 232 -17.21 -4.89 2.32
N PHE A 233 -17.01 -4.50 1.07
CA PHE A 233 -15.70 -4.34 0.46
C PHE A 233 -15.09 -3.01 0.93
N LEU A 234 -14.02 -3.06 1.74
CA LEU A 234 -13.27 -1.88 2.15
C LEU A 234 -12.12 -1.63 1.17
N LEU A 235 -12.20 -0.56 0.41
CA LEU A 235 -11.13 -0.10 -0.47
C LEU A 235 -10.25 0.92 0.27
N GLN A 236 -9.00 0.56 0.52
CA GLN A 236 -7.97 1.39 1.18
C GLN A 236 -7.06 1.97 0.10
N LEU A 237 -7.36 3.20 -0.36
CA LEU A 237 -6.70 3.81 -1.52
C LEU A 237 -5.64 4.83 -1.10
N ASN A 238 -4.45 4.69 -1.65
CA ASN A 238 -3.33 5.60 -1.40
C ASN A 238 -3.20 6.72 -2.46
N GLY A 239 -4.12 6.78 -3.43
CA GLY A 239 -4.15 7.80 -4.46
C GLY A 239 -3.50 7.45 -5.78
N ARG A 240 -3.06 6.20 -5.95
CA ARG A 240 -2.46 5.72 -7.21
C ARG A 240 -3.50 5.06 -8.11
N ASN A 241 -3.22 5.08 -9.43
CA ASN A 241 -3.88 4.24 -10.42
C ASN A 241 -5.43 4.32 -10.36
N GLU A 242 -6.00 5.52 -10.43
CA GLU A 242 -7.44 5.74 -10.31
C GLU A 242 -8.26 4.89 -11.29
N ARG A 243 -7.80 4.76 -12.54
CA ARG A 243 -8.50 3.93 -13.53
C ARG A 243 -8.38 2.44 -13.21
N GLN A 244 -7.27 1.99 -12.68
CA GLN A 244 -7.13 0.62 -12.17
C GLN A 244 -8.11 0.35 -11.02
N VAL A 245 -8.37 1.34 -10.16
CA VAL A 245 -9.37 1.24 -9.08
C VAL A 245 -10.78 1.10 -9.67
N LYS A 246 -11.12 1.88 -10.69
CA LYS A 246 -12.42 1.77 -11.38
C LYS A 246 -12.57 0.40 -12.05
N ARG A 247 -11.52 -0.10 -12.70
CA ARG A 247 -11.44 -1.47 -13.26
C ARG A 247 -11.68 -2.53 -12.20
N PHE A 248 -10.98 -2.39 -11.06
CA PHE A 248 -11.15 -3.30 -9.92
C PHE A 248 -12.60 -3.28 -9.39
N LEU A 249 -13.18 -2.08 -9.18
CA LEU A 249 -14.57 -1.94 -8.76
C LEU A 249 -15.54 -2.63 -9.73
N LYS A 250 -15.36 -2.41 -11.04
CA LYS A 250 -16.16 -3.09 -12.07
C LYS A 250 -16.07 -4.61 -11.94
N SER A 251 -14.89 -5.13 -11.66
CA SER A 251 -14.65 -6.58 -11.57
C SER A 251 -15.27 -7.24 -10.35
N ILE A 252 -15.53 -6.49 -9.28
CA ILE A 252 -16.07 -7.03 -8.02
C ILE A 252 -17.50 -6.53 -7.72
N TYR A 253 -18.06 -5.68 -8.59
CA TYR A 253 -19.35 -5.06 -8.32
C TYR A 253 -20.51 -6.05 -8.46
N LEU A 254 -21.29 -6.15 -7.36
CA LEU A 254 -22.61 -6.77 -7.31
C LEU A 254 -23.57 -5.85 -6.55
N PRO A 255 -24.80 -5.65 -7.00
CA PRO A 255 -25.72 -4.66 -6.42
C PRO A 255 -26.11 -4.92 -4.97
N HIS A 256 -26.06 -6.16 -4.51
CA HIS A 256 -26.42 -6.56 -3.13
C HIS A 256 -25.26 -6.51 -2.14
N HIS A 257 -24.05 -6.21 -2.58
CA HIS A 257 -22.89 -5.98 -1.72
C HIS A 257 -22.74 -4.49 -1.41
N TYR A 258 -21.84 -4.16 -0.48
CA TYR A 258 -21.53 -2.80 -0.06
C TYR A 258 -20.06 -2.49 -0.29
N TYR A 259 -19.78 -1.24 -0.67
CA TYR A 259 -18.43 -0.76 -0.99
C TYR A 259 -18.14 0.49 -0.17
N TYR A 260 -17.19 0.38 0.74
CA TYR A 260 -16.73 1.51 1.55
C TYR A 260 -15.35 1.95 1.06
N ILE A 261 -15.24 3.19 0.59
CA ILE A 261 -14.01 3.73 0.03
C ILE A 261 -13.38 4.70 1.03
N HIS A 262 -12.16 4.42 1.42
CA HIS A 262 -11.28 5.33 2.14
C HIS A 262 -10.13 5.74 1.20
N VAL A 263 -10.00 7.04 0.94
CA VAL A 263 -8.87 7.63 0.22
C VAL A 263 -7.95 8.32 1.21
N ASP A 264 -6.65 8.08 1.11
CA ASP A 264 -5.66 8.75 1.97
C ASP A 264 -5.87 10.27 1.98
N ALA A 265 -5.80 10.89 3.16
CA ALA A 265 -6.13 12.31 3.35
C ALA A 265 -5.28 13.26 2.51
N ARG A 266 -4.12 12.81 2.05
CA ARG A 266 -3.19 13.58 1.20
C ARG A 266 -3.55 13.55 -0.29
N GLN A 267 -4.56 12.74 -0.69
CA GLN A 267 -4.89 12.46 -2.09
C GLN A 267 -6.27 13.01 -2.47
N ASN A 268 -6.36 14.31 -2.64
CA ASN A 268 -7.63 15.01 -2.91
C ASN A 268 -8.18 14.70 -4.30
N TYR A 269 -7.31 14.52 -5.30
CA TYR A 269 -7.75 14.16 -6.63
C TYR A 269 -8.46 12.80 -6.66
N MET A 270 -7.85 11.77 -6.10
CA MET A 270 -8.46 10.44 -6.01
C MET A 270 -9.78 10.49 -5.22
N PHE A 271 -9.84 11.27 -4.15
CA PHE A 271 -11.06 11.46 -3.39
C PHE A 271 -12.17 12.04 -4.28
N SER A 272 -11.88 13.11 -5.04
CA SER A 272 -12.85 13.73 -5.94
C SER A 272 -13.32 12.77 -7.03
N GLU A 273 -12.45 11.94 -7.57
CA GLU A 273 -12.81 10.94 -8.58
C GLU A 273 -13.67 9.80 -8.01
N MET A 274 -13.35 9.34 -6.80
CA MET A 274 -14.16 8.31 -6.14
C MET A 274 -15.50 8.85 -5.60
N GLN A 275 -15.57 10.15 -5.28
CA GLN A 275 -16.84 10.80 -4.92
C GLN A 275 -17.84 10.70 -6.08
N LYS A 276 -17.41 10.94 -7.31
CA LYS A 276 -18.27 10.80 -8.51
C LYS A 276 -18.84 9.38 -8.64
N VAL A 277 -18.05 8.38 -8.31
CA VAL A 277 -18.49 6.97 -8.32
C VAL A 277 -19.53 6.71 -7.22
N ALA A 278 -19.29 7.23 -6.02
CA ALA A 278 -20.20 7.08 -4.89
C ALA A 278 -21.53 7.84 -5.08
N ASP A 279 -21.49 8.97 -5.80
CA ASP A 279 -22.68 9.73 -6.14
C ASP A 279 -23.57 9.02 -7.18
N PHE A 280 -22.98 8.10 -7.94
CA PHE A 280 -23.69 7.36 -8.98
C PHE A 280 -24.29 6.04 -8.49
N LEU A 281 -23.67 5.37 -7.51
CA LEU A 281 -24.07 4.04 -7.04
C LEU A 281 -24.41 4.05 -5.54
N ASP A 282 -25.66 3.73 -5.22
CA ASP A 282 -26.20 3.83 -3.85
C ASP A 282 -25.51 2.91 -2.84
N ASN A 283 -24.96 1.79 -3.27
CA ASN A 283 -24.27 0.81 -2.43
C ASN A 283 -22.77 1.10 -2.29
N ILE A 284 -22.30 2.24 -2.80
CA ILE A 284 -20.94 2.74 -2.61
C ILE A 284 -20.98 3.94 -1.66
N HIS A 285 -20.09 3.94 -0.70
CA HIS A 285 -19.89 5.07 0.23
C HIS A 285 -18.43 5.48 0.25
N ILE A 286 -18.18 6.76 0.12
CA ILE A 286 -16.86 7.35 0.34
C ILE A 286 -16.88 8.18 1.62
N THR A 287 -15.91 7.96 2.50
CA THR A 287 -15.86 8.67 3.78
C THR A 287 -15.16 10.02 3.66
N GLU A 288 -15.78 11.07 4.18
CA GLU A 288 -15.14 12.38 4.36
C GLU A 288 -14.11 12.37 5.49
N ARG A 289 -14.24 11.44 6.46
CA ARG A 289 -13.29 11.25 7.54
C ARG A 289 -12.08 10.44 7.06
N ARG A 290 -11.12 11.12 6.50
CA ARG A 290 -9.93 10.53 5.90
C ARG A 290 -8.76 10.53 6.86
N PHE A 291 -7.96 9.47 6.80
CA PHE A 291 -6.72 9.31 7.57
C PHE A 291 -5.52 9.46 6.62
N SER A 292 -4.45 10.09 7.12
CA SER A 292 -3.14 10.00 6.47
C SER A 292 -2.47 8.71 6.92
N THR A 293 -2.63 7.65 6.15
CA THR A 293 -2.11 6.34 6.50
C THR A 293 -0.71 6.12 5.96
N ILE A 294 0.13 5.43 6.72
CA ILE A 294 1.43 4.99 6.24
C ILE A 294 1.53 3.47 6.30
N TRP A 295 2.34 2.91 5.40
CA TRP A 295 2.61 1.49 5.45
C TRP A 295 3.29 1.12 6.77
N GLY A 296 2.71 0.14 7.48
CA GLY A 296 3.20 -0.29 8.78
C GLY A 296 2.77 0.59 9.96
N GLY A 297 2.06 1.68 9.73
CA GLY A 297 1.62 2.62 10.76
C GLY A 297 0.38 2.18 11.52
N ALA A 298 0.22 2.70 12.73
CA ALA A 298 -0.94 2.49 13.59
C ALA A 298 -2.23 3.09 12.97
N SER A 299 -2.08 4.13 12.17
CA SER A 299 -3.17 4.80 11.46
C SER A 299 -3.97 3.86 10.54
N LEU A 300 -3.33 2.82 9.96
CA LEU A 300 -4.03 1.82 9.16
C LEU A 300 -5.06 1.03 9.97
N LEU A 301 -4.70 0.58 11.16
CA LEU A 301 -5.65 -0.10 12.06
C LEU A 301 -6.73 0.84 12.57
N GLN A 302 -6.36 2.07 12.95
CA GLN A 302 -7.32 3.08 13.40
C GLN A 302 -8.36 3.39 12.32
N MET A 303 -7.93 3.53 11.07
CA MET A 303 -8.81 3.70 9.92
C MET A 303 -9.74 2.51 9.76
N PHE A 304 -9.23 1.29 9.79
CA PHE A 304 -10.04 0.07 9.63
C PHE A 304 -11.12 -0.04 10.72
N LEU A 305 -10.74 0.16 11.99
CA LEU A 305 -11.70 0.17 13.11
C LEU A 305 -12.74 1.29 13.01
N GLN A 306 -12.33 2.45 12.46
CA GLN A 306 -13.26 3.56 12.23
C GLN A 306 -14.26 3.24 11.12
N VAL A 307 -13.83 2.59 10.05
CA VAL A 307 -14.72 2.12 8.97
C VAL A 307 -15.80 1.17 9.52
N ILE A 308 -15.43 0.24 10.41
CA ILE A 308 -16.40 -0.65 11.04
C ILE A 308 -17.44 0.19 11.81
N ARG A 309 -17.00 1.15 12.66
CA ARG A 309 -17.93 2.01 13.43
C ARG A 309 -18.85 2.83 12.53
N ASP A 310 -18.32 3.34 11.43
CA ASP A 310 -19.09 4.20 10.54
C ASP A 310 -20.05 3.38 9.68
N SER A 311 -19.63 2.23 9.17
CA SER A 311 -20.50 1.35 8.36
C SER A 311 -21.72 0.87 9.13
N MET A 312 -21.61 0.65 10.46
CA MET A 312 -22.73 0.26 11.31
C MET A 312 -23.74 1.39 11.54
N LYS A 313 -23.34 2.64 11.33
CA LYS A 313 -24.20 3.83 11.47
C LYS A 313 -24.90 4.24 10.18
N ILE A 314 -24.35 3.80 9.03
CA ILE A 314 -24.93 4.08 7.73
C ILE A 314 -26.15 3.18 7.54
N GLU A 315 -27.36 3.74 7.51
CA GLU A 315 -28.62 2.99 7.48
C GLU A 315 -28.67 1.96 6.34
N LYS A 316 -28.20 2.34 5.16
CA LYS A 316 -28.16 1.47 3.98
C LYS A 316 -27.12 0.35 4.06
N PHE A 317 -26.16 0.40 5.01
CA PHE A 317 -25.05 -0.54 5.16
C PHE A 317 -25.17 -1.42 6.41
N LYS A 318 -26.25 -1.38 7.10
CA LYS A 318 -26.39 -1.99 8.43
C LYS A 318 -26.43 -3.51 8.48
N ASP A 319 -26.62 -4.19 7.36
CA ASP A 319 -26.87 -5.64 7.30
C ASP A 319 -25.78 -6.43 6.56
N TRP A 320 -24.54 -5.92 6.47
CA TRP A 320 -23.43 -6.70 5.96
C TRP A 320 -23.01 -7.80 6.95
N ASP A 321 -22.55 -8.93 6.40
CA ASP A 321 -22.08 -10.09 7.16
C ASP A 321 -20.56 -10.12 7.32
N TYR A 322 -19.83 -9.64 6.32
CA TYR A 322 -18.36 -9.62 6.28
C TYR A 322 -17.82 -8.27 5.90
N ILE A 323 -16.68 -7.89 6.49
CA ILE A 323 -15.82 -6.82 5.99
C ILE A 323 -14.52 -7.42 5.46
N ILE A 324 -14.14 -7.04 4.23
CA ILE A 324 -12.93 -7.53 3.55
C ILE A 324 -12.19 -6.33 2.96
N ASN A 325 -10.91 -6.20 3.29
CA ASN A 325 -10.11 -5.05 2.85
C ASN A 325 -9.33 -5.31 1.57
N PHE A 326 -9.23 -4.27 0.75
CA PHE A 326 -8.53 -4.25 -0.54
C PHE A 326 -7.77 -2.95 -0.72
N SER A 327 -6.76 -2.96 -1.57
CA SER A 327 -6.05 -1.77 -2.04
C SER A 327 -6.16 -1.62 -3.56
N GLU A 328 -5.68 -0.53 -4.08
CA GLU A 328 -5.58 -0.31 -5.53
C GLU A 328 -4.68 -1.34 -6.26
N SER A 329 -3.93 -2.14 -5.54
CA SER A 329 -3.04 -3.17 -6.10
C SER A 329 -3.61 -4.59 -6.06
N ASP A 330 -4.83 -4.76 -5.60
CA ASP A 330 -5.53 -6.05 -5.62
C ASP A 330 -6.37 -6.19 -6.89
N PHE A 331 -6.55 -7.44 -7.37
CA PHE A 331 -7.46 -7.74 -8.47
C PHE A 331 -8.07 -9.14 -8.31
N PRO A 332 -9.34 -9.37 -8.71
CA PRO A 332 -9.90 -10.71 -8.75
C PRO A 332 -9.26 -11.50 -9.89
N ILE A 333 -8.99 -12.77 -9.65
CA ILE A 333 -8.49 -13.73 -10.65
C ILE A 333 -9.46 -14.90 -10.87
N LEU A 334 -10.59 -14.89 -10.20
CA LEU A 334 -11.71 -15.80 -10.38
C LEU A 334 -13.01 -15.01 -10.24
N PRO A 335 -14.14 -15.53 -10.76
CA PRO A 335 -15.42 -14.83 -10.69
C PRO A 335 -15.84 -14.48 -9.28
N ILE A 336 -16.39 -13.29 -9.12
CA ILE A 336 -16.85 -12.79 -7.82
C ILE A 336 -18.01 -13.61 -7.25
N SER A 337 -18.82 -14.21 -8.09
CA SER A 337 -19.88 -15.15 -7.69
C SER A 337 -19.33 -16.40 -7.01
N ASP A 338 -18.20 -16.93 -7.49
CA ASP A 338 -17.54 -18.08 -6.86
C ASP A 338 -16.92 -17.69 -5.52
N PHE A 339 -16.43 -16.45 -5.41
CA PHE A 339 -15.95 -15.89 -4.15
C PHE A 339 -17.10 -15.74 -3.13
N GLU A 340 -18.22 -15.17 -3.53
CA GLU A 340 -19.41 -15.06 -2.70
C GLU A 340 -19.86 -16.44 -2.20
N ARG A 341 -19.84 -17.44 -3.07
CA ARG A 341 -20.14 -18.85 -2.74
C ARG A 341 -19.19 -19.36 -1.65
N LEU A 342 -17.89 -19.12 -1.77
CA LEU A 342 -16.90 -19.50 -0.75
C LEU A 342 -17.24 -18.86 0.61
N ILE A 343 -17.49 -17.55 0.64
CA ILE A 343 -17.76 -16.84 1.89
C ILE A 343 -19.07 -17.35 2.50
N THR A 344 -20.11 -17.58 1.69
CA THR A 344 -21.42 -18.03 2.16
C THR A 344 -21.35 -19.42 2.81
N VAL A 345 -20.64 -20.37 2.22
CA VAL A 345 -20.56 -21.71 2.84
C VAL A 345 -19.70 -21.73 4.12
N ASN A 346 -18.91 -20.71 4.33
CA ASN A 346 -18.08 -20.54 5.52
C ASN A 346 -18.63 -19.47 6.45
N ASN A 347 -19.90 -19.11 6.32
CA ASN A 347 -20.52 -18.06 7.13
C ASN A 347 -20.34 -18.32 8.63
N GLY A 348 -20.17 -17.26 9.41
CA GLY A 348 -19.87 -17.29 10.85
C GLY A 348 -18.39 -17.37 11.18
N LYS A 349 -17.49 -17.59 10.19
CA LYS A 349 -16.06 -17.73 10.43
C LYS A 349 -15.26 -16.63 9.76
N SER A 350 -14.19 -16.15 10.41
CA SER A 350 -13.30 -15.12 9.88
C SER A 350 -12.09 -15.72 9.15
N PHE A 351 -11.69 -15.08 8.05
CA PHE A 351 -10.56 -15.49 7.21
C PHE A 351 -9.30 -14.73 7.65
N LEU A 352 -8.44 -15.42 8.40
CA LEU A 352 -7.21 -14.88 8.97
C LEU A 352 -6.05 -15.83 8.69
N ALA A 353 -5.16 -15.48 7.77
CA ALA A 353 -3.96 -16.29 7.51
C ALA A 353 -2.92 -16.08 8.59
N SER A 354 -2.71 -17.07 9.44
CA SER A 354 -1.68 -17.06 10.48
C SER A 354 -0.37 -17.68 9.98
N HIS A 355 0.75 -17.27 10.59
CA HIS A 355 2.05 -17.89 10.37
C HIS A 355 2.15 -19.31 10.95
N GLY A 356 1.17 -19.75 11.74
CA GLY A 356 1.11 -21.06 12.34
C GLY A 356 2.35 -21.35 13.21
N TYR A 357 3.07 -22.44 12.95
CA TYR A 357 4.27 -22.80 13.69
C TYR A 357 5.44 -21.81 13.53
N ASN A 358 5.40 -20.93 12.54
CA ASN A 358 6.39 -19.85 12.39
C ASN A 358 6.06 -18.59 13.22
N THR A 359 5.02 -18.61 14.04
CA THR A 359 4.59 -17.44 14.82
C THR A 359 5.71 -16.93 15.74
N GLY A 360 6.52 -17.80 16.34
CA GLY A 360 7.68 -17.38 17.14
C GLY A 360 8.67 -16.51 16.35
N LYS A 361 9.00 -16.90 15.11
CA LYS A 361 9.86 -16.12 14.22
C LYS A 361 9.19 -14.81 13.80
N PHE A 362 7.88 -14.84 13.60
CA PHE A 362 7.09 -13.65 13.29
C PHE A 362 7.17 -12.64 14.43
N ILE A 363 6.92 -13.05 15.67
CA ILE A 363 6.99 -12.19 16.88
C ILE A 363 8.36 -11.51 16.97
N GLN A 364 9.45 -12.26 16.81
CA GLN A 364 10.81 -11.73 16.85
C GLN A 364 11.06 -10.69 15.75
N LYS A 365 10.62 -10.97 14.52
CA LYS A 365 10.84 -10.09 13.36
C LYS A 365 10.01 -8.83 13.41
N GLN A 366 8.78 -8.88 13.91
CA GLN A 366 7.87 -7.72 13.97
C GLN A 366 8.28 -6.70 15.03
N GLY A 367 9.21 -7.04 15.90
CA GLY A 367 9.68 -6.11 16.92
C GLY A 367 8.62 -5.76 17.96
N PHE A 368 7.82 -6.73 18.42
CA PHE A 368 6.84 -6.55 19.50
C PHE A 368 7.48 -6.11 20.83
N GLU A 369 8.79 -6.30 20.96
CA GLU A 369 9.58 -5.83 22.11
C GLU A 369 9.87 -4.32 22.05
N TYR A 370 9.49 -3.65 20.97
CA TYR A 370 9.72 -2.22 20.78
C TYR A 370 8.41 -1.44 20.77
N VAL A 371 8.51 -0.21 21.23
CA VAL A 371 7.47 0.79 21.08
C VAL A 371 7.75 1.60 19.83
N PHE A 372 6.71 1.69 18.98
CA PHE A 372 6.73 2.54 17.80
C PHE A 372 5.73 3.68 17.97
N SER A 373 6.08 4.86 17.51
CA SER A 373 5.23 6.04 17.53
C SER A 373 5.07 6.60 16.13
N GLU A 374 3.83 6.87 15.73
CA GLU A 374 3.49 7.43 14.43
C GLU A 374 3.25 8.92 14.54
N CYS A 375 4.06 9.74 13.87
CA CYS A 375 3.88 11.16 13.64
C CYS A 375 4.75 11.61 12.46
N ASP A 376 4.54 12.83 11.93
CA ASP A 376 5.24 13.35 10.75
C ASP A 376 5.18 12.41 9.53
N ASN A 377 4.08 11.66 9.35
CA ASN A 377 3.93 10.61 8.34
C ASN A 377 5.04 9.55 8.39
N ARG A 378 5.52 9.24 9.59
CA ARG A 378 6.59 8.29 9.85
C ARG A 378 6.30 7.47 11.11
N MET A 379 6.83 6.24 11.14
CA MET A 379 6.77 5.36 12.30
C MET A 379 8.16 5.28 12.94
N PHE A 380 8.33 5.90 14.11
CA PHE A 380 9.59 5.96 14.85
C PHE A 380 9.67 4.85 15.88
N ARG A 381 10.80 4.18 15.99
CA ARG A 381 11.10 3.25 17.09
C ARG A 381 11.73 4.03 18.24
N ILE A 382 11.05 4.06 19.40
CA ILE A 382 11.39 4.96 20.51
C ILE A 382 11.92 4.26 21.76
N GLY A 383 11.89 2.94 21.84
CA GLY A 383 12.41 2.23 23.00
C GLY A 383 11.96 0.77 23.04
N LYS A 384 12.37 0.06 24.09
CA LYS A 384 11.93 -1.31 24.37
C LYS A 384 10.78 -1.32 25.37
N ARG A 385 9.93 -2.34 25.29
CA ARG A 385 8.87 -2.59 26.26
C ARG A 385 8.72 -4.07 26.50
N GLU A 386 8.10 -4.40 27.63
CA GLU A 386 7.54 -5.72 27.82
C GLU A 386 6.15 -5.81 27.19
N PHE A 387 5.97 -6.73 26.25
CA PHE A 387 4.66 -7.00 25.70
C PHE A 387 3.80 -7.80 26.71
N PRO A 388 2.47 -7.60 26.75
CA PRO A 388 1.59 -8.29 27.68
C PRO A 388 1.84 -9.79 27.75
N GLN A 389 1.95 -10.31 28.99
CA GLN A 389 2.34 -11.69 29.22
C GLN A 389 1.21 -12.69 29.05
N ASN A 390 -0.03 -12.23 29.28
CA ASN A 390 -1.23 -13.08 29.29
C ASN A 390 -1.86 -13.21 27.89
N LEU A 391 -1.26 -12.61 26.86
CA LEU A 391 -1.76 -12.69 25.49
C LEU A 391 -1.00 -13.72 24.69
N ARG A 392 -1.73 -14.60 24.04
CA ARG A 392 -1.24 -15.29 22.86
C ARG A 392 -1.14 -14.29 21.71
N ILE A 393 0.04 -14.10 21.15
CA ILE A 393 0.26 -13.24 19.99
C ILE A 393 0.22 -14.11 18.74
N ASP A 394 -0.56 -13.70 17.77
CA ASP A 394 -0.56 -14.33 16.46
C ASP A 394 -0.60 -13.27 15.37
N GLY A 395 -0.25 -13.65 14.16
CA GLY A 395 -0.26 -12.74 13.02
C GLY A 395 0.04 -13.44 11.71
N GLY A 396 -0.12 -12.69 10.65
CA GLY A 396 0.07 -13.20 9.30
C GLY A 396 -0.11 -12.11 8.26
N SER A 397 -1.17 -12.20 7.50
CA SER A 397 -1.51 -11.24 6.47
C SER A 397 -2.29 -10.06 7.06
N ASP A 398 -2.03 -8.84 6.54
CA ASP A 398 -2.84 -7.64 6.75
C ASP A 398 -4.14 -7.63 5.91
N TRP A 399 -4.28 -8.63 5.03
CA TRP A 399 -5.48 -8.84 4.21
C TRP A 399 -6.36 -9.86 4.90
N VAL A 400 -7.53 -9.42 5.33
CA VAL A 400 -8.41 -10.17 6.22
C VAL A 400 -9.85 -10.16 5.70
N GLY A 401 -10.59 -11.22 6.02
CA GLY A 401 -12.03 -11.26 5.86
C GLY A 401 -12.67 -11.50 7.21
N ILE A 402 -13.24 -10.46 7.81
CA ILE A 402 -13.73 -10.49 9.20
C ILE A 402 -15.24 -10.64 9.21
N HIS A 403 -15.75 -11.68 9.85
CA HIS A 403 -17.17 -11.83 10.11
C HIS A 403 -17.66 -10.74 11.07
N ARG A 404 -18.90 -10.32 10.89
CA ARG A 404 -19.51 -9.20 11.62
C ARG A 404 -19.34 -9.31 13.13
N ASN A 405 -19.58 -10.46 13.73
CA ASN A 405 -19.47 -10.64 15.17
C ASN A 405 -18.08 -10.27 15.71
N LEU A 406 -17.02 -10.73 15.04
CA LEU A 406 -15.64 -10.38 15.42
C LEU A 406 -15.35 -8.89 15.14
N ALA A 407 -15.93 -8.33 14.07
CA ALA A 407 -15.80 -6.90 13.76
C ALA A 407 -16.45 -6.04 14.85
N GLU A 408 -17.68 -6.35 15.27
CA GLU A 408 -18.38 -5.68 16.36
C GLU A 408 -17.62 -5.80 17.68
N PHE A 409 -17.16 -7.00 18.00
CA PHE A 409 -16.33 -7.23 19.19
C PHE A 409 -15.05 -6.38 19.16
N SER A 410 -14.40 -6.27 18.00
CA SER A 410 -13.15 -5.50 17.86
C SER A 410 -13.29 -4.02 18.22
N ILE A 411 -14.48 -3.45 18.11
CA ILE A 411 -14.78 -2.05 18.41
C ILE A 411 -15.54 -1.85 19.72
N SER A 412 -15.96 -2.94 20.40
CA SER A 412 -16.71 -2.88 21.66
C SER A 412 -15.88 -2.27 22.79
N ASP A 413 -16.56 -1.88 23.88
CA ASP A 413 -15.93 -1.36 25.09
C ASP A 413 -15.48 -2.45 26.06
N GLU A 414 -15.60 -3.73 25.67
CA GLU A 414 -15.10 -4.84 26.46
C GLU A 414 -13.60 -4.69 26.72
N GLU A 415 -13.17 -5.27 27.83
CA GLU A 415 -11.82 -5.03 28.36
C GLU A 415 -10.72 -5.46 27.40
N LEU A 416 -10.84 -6.65 26.80
CA LEU A 416 -9.82 -7.19 25.88
C LEU A 416 -9.66 -6.34 24.62
N PRO A 417 -10.70 -6.10 23.80
CA PRO A 417 -10.55 -5.31 22.58
C PRO A 417 -10.14 -3.86 22.88
N ARG A 418 -10.67 -3.26 23.95
CA ARG A 418 -10.34 -1.89 24.36
C ARG A 418 -8.85 -1.74 24.72
N LYS A 419 -8.31 -2.64 25.55
CA LYS A 419 -6.89 -2.64 25.94
C LYS A 419 -6.01 -2.97 24.73
N LEU A 420 -6.44 -3.90 23.87
CA LEU A 420 -5.68 -4.29 22.70
C LEU A 420 -5.58 -3.13 21.70
N ARG A 421 -6.69 -2.42 21.40
CA ARG A 421 -6.65 -1.21 20.56
C ARG A 421 -5.64 -0.20 21.07
N LYS A 422 -5.62 0.05 22.40
CA LYS A 422 -4.66 0.99 23.02
C LYS A 422 -3.21 0.54 22.85
N THR A 423 -2.93 -0.74 23.06
CA THR A 423 -1.58 -1.29 22.87
C THR A 423 -1.13 -1.19 21.41
N TYR A 424 -2.04 -1.44 20.48
CA TYR A 424 -1.74 -1.45 19.04
C TYR A 424 -1.56 -0.06 18.43
N GLU A 425 -1.80 1.03 19.15
CA GLU A 425 -1.38 2.38 18.75
C GLU A 425 0.14 2.51 18.64
N SER A 426 0.88 1.60 19.28
CA SER A 426 2.35 1.60 19.34
C SER A 426 2.99 0.31 18.80
N ILE A 427 2.26 -0.44 17.99
CA ILE A 427 2.73 -1.66 17.30
C ILE A 427 3.00 -1.35 15.83
N LEU A 428 4.12 -1.84 15.33
CA LEU A 428 4.44 -1.85 13.91
C LEU A 428 3.57 -2.88 13.16
N LEU A 429 3.09 -2.53 11.95
CA LEU A 429 2.26 -3.40 11.10
C LEU A 429 1.05 -4.00 11.87
N PRO A 430 0.23 -3.15 12.50
CA PRO A 430 -0.76 -3.61 13.45
C PRO A 430 -1.84 -4.50 12.82
N LEU A 431 -2.21 -4.30 11.55
CA LEU A 431 -3.17 -5.14 10.86
C LEU A 431 -2.68 -6.58 10.65
N GLU A 432 -1.36 -6.79 10.58
CA GLU A 432 -0.80 -8.14 10.45
C GLU A 432 -0.99 -9.01 11.70
N SER A 433 -1.41 -8.42 12.82
CA SER A 433 -1.52 -9.18 14.09
C SER A 433 -2.71 -8.81 14.98
N PHE A 434 -3.35 -7.67 14.81
CA PHE A 434 -4.43 -7.23 15.71
C PHE A 434 -5.60 -8.23 15.74
N TYR A 435 -6.19 -8.54 14.60
CA TYR A 435 -7.34 -9.44 14.54
C TYR A 435 -6.98 -10.88 14.88
N HIS A 436 -5.78 -11.32 14.52
CA HIS A 436 -5.27 -12.63 14.92
C HIS A 436 -5.14 -12.72 16.44
N THR A 437 -4.48 -11.75 17.06
CA THR A 437 -4.30 -11.71 18.51
C THR A 437 -5.64 -11.55 19.24
N LEU A 438 -6.53 -10.67 18.76
CA LEU A 438 -7.85 -10.48 19.35
C LEU A 438 -8.66 -11.78 19.32
N ALA A 439 -8.76 -12.42 18.17
CA ALA A 439 -9.54 -13.64 18.00
C ALA A 439 -8.99 -14.80 18.83
N PHE A 440 -7.68 -15.03 18.82
CA PHE A 440 -7.08 -16.14 19.57
C PHE A 440 -7.11 -15.98 21.11
N ASN A 441 -7.44 -14.80 21.62
CA ASN A 441 -7.61 -14.57 23.05
C ASN A 441 -9.09 -14.37 23.46
N SER A 442 -10.02 -14.63 22.57
CA SER A 442 -11.45 -14.45 22.78
C SER A 442 -12.22 -15.73 22.46
N GLU A 443 -13.52 -15.71 22.66
CA GLU A 443 -14.45 -16.80 22.29
C GLU A 443 -14.42 -17.15 20.80
N PHE A 444 -13.97 -16.25 19.93
CA PHE A 444 -13.89 -16.45 18.48
C PHE A 444 -12.69 -17.30 18.04
N CYS A 445 -11.89 -17.84 18.94
CA CYS A 445 -10.65 -18.54 18.62
C CYS A 445 -10.84 -19.82 17.77
N ASP A 446 -12.05 -20.43 17.80
CA ASP A 446 -12.42 -21.57 16.97
C ASP A 446 -13.08 -21.21 15.63
N ASP A 447 -13.44 -19.93 15.44
CA ASP A 447 -14.14 -19.43 14.26
C ASP A 447 -13.18 -18.80 13.22
N LEU A 448 -11.99 -19.37 13.09
CA LEU A 448 -10.94 -18.86 12.22
C LEU A 448 -10.64 -19.85 11.08
N LEU A 449 -10.52 -19.27 9.88
CA LEU A 449 -10.13 -19.98 8.67
C LEU A 449 -8.76 -19.49 8.17
N MET A 450 -7.86 -20.41 7.90
CA MET A 450 -6.49 -20.10 7.50
C MET A 450 -6.40 -19.77 6.03
N SER A 451 -6.83 -18.59 5.68
CA SER A 451 -6.72 -18.03 4.33
C SER A 451 -6.74 -16.50 4.40
N ASN A 452 -5.96 -15.86 3.56
CA ASN A 452 -6.09 -14.43 3.27
C ASN A 452 -6.78 -14.17 1.93
N LEU A 453 -7.30 -15.23 1.30
CA LEU A 453 -8.05 -15.19 0.04
C LEU A 453 -7.23 -14.66 -1.15
N ARG A 454 -5.91 -14.56 -1.01
CA ARG A 454 -5.04 -13.89 -1.99
C ARG A 454 -3.86 -14.73 -2.43
N LEU A 455 -3.62 -14.71 -3.73
CA LEU A 455 -2.37 -15.14 -4.34
C LEU A 455 -1.38 -13.97 -4.32
N THR A 456 -0.18 -14.18 -3.78
CA THR A 456 0.86 -13.15 -3.68
C THR A 456 2.14 -13.57 -4.40
N ASN A 457 2.74 -12.64 -5.13
CA ASN A 457 3.96 -12.88 -5.90
C ASN A 457 5.21 -12.61 -5.04
N TRP A 458 5.52 -13.54 -4.13
CA TRP A 458 6.69 -13.40 -3.25
C TRP A 458 7.98 -13.79 -3.95
N TYR A 459 8.88 -12.82 -4.05
CA TYR A 459 10.30 -13.03 -4.39
C TYR A 459 11.16 -12.24 -3.41
N ARG A 460 11.61 -12.90 -2.36
CA ARG A 460 12.24 -12.24 -1.20
C ARG A 460 13.53 -11.49 -1.54
N LYS A 461 14.36 -12.01 -2.46
CA LYS A 461 15.61 -11.37 -2.86
C LYS A 461 15.37 -9.95 -3.38
N GLN A 462 14.30 -9.73 -4.12
CA GLN A 462 13.92 -8.42 -4.67
C GLN A 462 12.97 -7.65 -3.75
N GLY A 463 11.99 -8.31 -3.17
CA GLY A 463 10.96 -7.69 -2.34
C GLY A 463 11.45 -7.16 -0.98
N CYS A 464 12.66 -7.52 -0.54
CA CYS A 464 13.24 -7.15 0.76
C CYS A 464 14.40 -6.14 0.65
N ARG A 465 14.49 -5.38 -0.42
CA ARG A 465 15.55 -4.36 -0.62
C ARG A 465 15.21 -3.07 0.13
N CYS A 466 15.68 -2.95 1.37
CA CYS A 466 15.42 -1.78 2.21
C CYS A 466 16.49 -0.68 2.11
N ALA A 467 17.70 -1.01 1.69
CA ALA A 467 18.84 -0.09 1.74
C ALA A 467 18.70 1.14 0.82
N SER A 468 17.86 1.05 -0.21
CA SER A 468 17.63 2.10 -1.19
C SER A 468 16.44 3.00 -0.87
N LEU A 469 15.66 2.69 0.16
CA LEU A 469 14.48 3.46 0.55
C LEU A 469 14.83 4.36 1.75
N LYS A 470 14.49 5.65 1.68
CA LYS A 470 14.41 6.48 2.89
C LYS A 470 13.28 5.88 3.75
N PRO A 471 13.58 5.26 4.90
CA PRO A 471 12.57 4.51 5.62
C PRO A 471 11.55 5.48 6.23
N ILE A 472 10.29 5.34 5.85
CA ILE A 472 9.16 5.94 6.58
C ILE A 472 8.87 5.18 7.87
N VAL A 473 9.52 4.04 8.07
CA VAL A 473 9.40 3.19 9.24
C VAL A 473 10.80 2.78 9.70
N ASP A 474 11.07 2.82 10.98
CA ASP A 474 12.35 2.39 11.56
C ASP A 474 12.48 0.86 11.61
N TRP A 475 12.13 0.22 10.51
CA TRP A 475 12.17 -1.22 10.34
C TRP A 475 12.25 -1.56 8.85
N CYS A 476 12.86 -2.70 8.53
CA CYS A 476 12.98 -3.18 7.17
C CYS A 476 12.14 -4.45 6.96
N GLY A 477 11.09 -4.31 6.16
CA GLY A 477 10.22 -5.42 5.78
C GLY A 477 10.33 -5.81 4.33
N CYS A 478 9.54 -6.81 3.97
CA CYS A 478 9.44 -7.33 2.61
C CYS A 478 8.04 -7.08 2.05
N SER A 479 7.95 -6.92 0.73
CA SER A 479 6.69 -6.73 0.01
C SER A 479 6.66 -7.63 -1.22
N PRO A 480 5.51 -8.22 -1.59
CA PRO A 480 5.42 -8.99 -2.83
C PRO A 480 5.64 -8.11 -4.05
N LEU A 481 6.12 -8.71 -5.13
CA LEU A 481 6.30 -8.06 -6.42
C LEU A 481 4.96 -7.94 -7.15
N VAL A 482 4.90 -7.00 -8.08
CA VAL A 482 3.82 -6.89 -9.05
C VAL A 482 3.84 -8.12 -9.98
N PHE A 483 2.65 -8.62 -10.34
CA PHE A 483 2.52 -9.66 -11.35
C PHE A 483 2.90 -9.10 -12.73
N ARG A 484 3.54 -9.94 -13.53
CA ARG A 484 3.98 -9.65 -14.89
C ARG A 484 3.64 -10.83 -15.79
N GLU A 485 3.72 -10.65 -17.09
CA GLU A 485 3.41 -11.67 -18.08
C GLU A 485 4.00 -13.05 -17.75
N GLU A 486 5.26 -13.10 -17.36
CA GLU A 486 5.94 -14.36 -17.03
C GLU A 486 5.33 -15.09 -15.83
N THR A 487 4.56 -14.37 -15.01
CA THR A 487 3.91 -14.92 -13.80
C THR A 487 2.44 -15.22 -13.96
N MET A 488 1.83 -14.87 -15.11
CA MET A 488 0.39 -15.01 -15.34
C MET A 488 -0.09 -16.46 -15.33
N LYS A 489 0.74 -17.41 -15.71
CA LYS A 489 0.44 -18.86 -15.61
C LYS A 489 -0.01 -19.28 -14.22
N LYS A 490 0.36 -18.52 -13.16
CA LYS A 490 -0.11 -18.77 -11.80
C LYS A 490 -1.61 -18.55 -11.64
N PHE A 491 -2.22 -17.68 -12.45
CA PHE A 491 -3.67 -17.43 -12.42
C PHE A 491 -4.44 -18.60 -13.01
N GLU A 492 -3.98 -19.11 -14.14
CA GLU A 492 -4.60 -20.27 -14.80
C GLU A 492 -4.63 -21.50 -13.88
N LEU A 493 -3.56 -21.71 -13.12
CA LEU A 493 -3.47 -22.79 -12.15
C LEU A 493 -4.58 -22.70 -11.08
N GLN A 494 -5.06 -21.49 -10.74
CA GLN A 494 -6.11 -21.33 -9.72
C GLN A 494 -7.45 -21.95 -10.16
N LYS A 495 -7.74 -21.98 -11.46
CA LYS A 495 -8.95 -22.65 -11.98
C LYS A 495 -8.90 -24.17 -11.82
N ALA A 496 -7.72 -24.74 -11.85
CA ALA A 496 -7.51 -26.20 -11.85
C ALA A 496 -7.37 -26.81 -10.45
N ILE A 497 -7.11 -25.99 -9.42
CA ILE A 497 -6.88 -26.50 -8.06
C ILE A 497 -8.17 -26.55 -7.23
N SER A 498 -8.27 -27.53 -6.35
CA SER A 498 -9.43 -27.73 -5.48
C SER A 498 -9.62 -26.68 -4.39
N LYS A 499 -8.62 -25.84 -4.14
CA LYS A 499 -8.59 -24.82 -3.08
C LYS A 499 -8.03 -23.51 -3.63
N PRO A 500 -8.75 -22.86 -4.55
CA PRO A 500 -8.25 -21.66 -5.22
C PRO A 500 -8.20 -20.45 -4.28
N THR A 501 -7.38 -19.50 -4.66
CA THR A 501 -7.45 -18.12 -4.17
C THR A 501 -8.22 -17.27 -5.19
N TYR A 502 -8.99 -16.31 -4.72
CA TYR A 502 -9.92 -15.55 -5.57
C TYR A 502 -9.36 -14.20 -6.01
N PHE A 503 -8.41 -13.68 -5.26
CA PHE A 503 -7.74 -12.42 -5.56
C PHE A 503 -6.25 -12.63 -5.69
N ALA A 504 -5.60 -11.72 -6.39
CA ALA A 504 -4.15 -11.67 -6.46
C ALA A 504 -3.62 -10.25 -6.15
N ARG A 505 -2.37 -10.18 -5.74
CA ARG A 505 -1.65 -8.94 -5.52
C ARG A 505 -0.12 -9.13 -5.65
N LYS A 506 0.61 -8.16 -6.24
CA LYS A 506 0.17 -6.81 -6.59
C LYS A 506 -0.04 -6.69 -8.08
N PHE A 507 -0.96 -5.82 -8.44
CA PHE A 507 -1.11 -5.31 -9.80
C PHE A 507 -0.76 -3.83 -9.82
N ASP A 508 -0.14 -3.39 -10.90
CA ASP A 508 0.22 -2.00 -11.14
C ASP A 508 0.38 -1.79 -12.64
N SER A 509 -0.50 -0.99 -13.23
CA SER A 509 -0.53 -0.74 -14.67
C SER A 509 0.74 -0.05 -15.21
N MET A 510 1.51 0.62 -14.34
CA MET A 510 2.83 1.16 -14.72
C MET A 510 3.88 0.06 -14.91
N VAL A 511 3.72 -1.05 -14.22
CA VAL A 511 4.65 -2.17 -14.25
C VAL A 511 4.29 -3.12 -15.38
N ASP A 512 3.02 -3.55 -15.41
CA ASP A 512 2.54 -4.52 -16.38
C ASP A 512 1.00 -4.46 -16.46
N ILE A 513 0.49 -3.99 -17.60
CA ILE A 513 -0.95 -3.90 -17.82
C ILE A 513 -1.54 -5.25 -18.27
N ASP A 514 -0.76 -6.07 -18.97
CA ASP A 514 -1.23 -7.33 -19.51
C ASP A 514 -1.61 -8.30 -18.39
N SER A 515 -0.94 -8.21 -17.25
CA SER A 515 -1.31 -8.98 -16.06
C SER A 515 -2.70 -8.63 -15.51
N ILE A 516 -3.12 -7.37 -15.62
CA ILE A 516 -4.48 -6.92 -15.23
C ILE A 516 -5.51 -7.45 -16.21
N GLU A 517 -5.24 -7.36 -17.51
CA GLU A 517 -6.11 -7.91 -18.55
C GLU A 517 -6.30 -9.43 -18.41
N ALA A 518 -5.22 -10.15 -18.13
CA ALA A 518 -5.30 -11.58 -17.86
C ALA A 518 -6.15 -11.90 -16.61
N ALA A 519 -6.07 -11.10 -15.56
CA ALA A 519 -6.90 -11.24 -14.38
C ALA A 519 -8.38 -10.99 -14.71
N GLU A 520 -8.69 -9.98 -15.48
CA GLU A 520 -10.06 -9.66 -15.92
C GLU A 520 -10.63 -10.77 -16.80
N MET A 521 -9.88 -11.27 -17.79
CA MET A 521 -10.30 -12.38 -18.64
C MET A 521 -10.64 -13.65 -17.85
N GLN A 522 -10.08 -13.81 -16.67
CA GLN A 522 -10.39 -14.92 -15.79
C GLN A 522 -11.55 -14.68 -14.84
N SER A 523 -11.78 -13.44 -14.44
CA SER A 523 -12.74 -13.07 -13.41
C SER A 523 -14.08 -12.55 -13.95
N ILE A 524 -14.10 -12.02 -15.17
CA ILE A 524 -15.29 -11.46 -15.79
C ILE A 524 -15.64 -12.29 -17.04
N SER A 525 -16.92 -12.48 -17.33
CA SER A 525 -17.31 -13.20 -18.54
C SER A 525 -16.90 -12.43 -19.80
N PRO A 526 -16.46 -13.13 -20.87
CA PRO A 526 -16.00 -12.48 -22.10
C PRO A 526 -17.05 -11.55 -22.74
N GLU A 527 -18.33 -11.88 -22.57
CA GLU A 527 -19.43 -11.07 -23.13
C GLU A 527 -19.54 -9.72 -22.42
N LYS A 528 -19.11 -9.63 -21.16
CA LYS A 528 -19.09 -8.40 -20.36
C LYS A 528 -17.79 -7.61 -20.53
N LEU A 529 -16.77 -8.21 -21.11
CA LEU A 529 -15.47 -7.58 -21.35
C LEU A 529 -15.38 -7.19 -22.82
N GLN A 530 -15.53 -5.93 -23.12
CA GLN A 530 -15.24 -5.40 -24.45
C GLN A 530 -13.75 -5.15 -24.63
N LEU A 531 -12.88 -6.12 -24.23
CA LEU A 531 -11.43 -5.97 -24.21
C LEU A 531 -10.82 -5.63 -25.57
N ASN A 532 -11.43 -6.09 -26.64
CA ASN A 532 -10.96 -5.81 -28.01
C ASN A 532 -11.38 -4.43 -28.53
N HIS A 533 -12.14 -3.66 -27.76
CA HIS A 533 -12.52 -2.32 -28.19
C HIS A 533 -11.41 -1.33 -27.78
N PRO A 534 -10.88 -0.53 -28.70
CA PRO A 534 -9.84 0.46 -28.39
C PRO A 534 -10.22 1.38 -27.22
N THR A 535 -11.50 1.73 -27.11
CA THR A 535 -12.06 2.54 -26.03
C THR A 535 -11.82 1.93 -24.65
N TYR A 536 -11.88 0.61 -24.51
CA TYR A 536 -11.64 -0.06 -23.22
C TYR A 536 -10.20 0.16 -22.74
N HIS A 537 -9.22 -0.06 -23.62
CA HIS A 537 -7.83 0.18 -23.30
C HIS A 537 -7.58 1.64 -22.91
N PHE A 538 -8.12 2.57 -23.65
CA PHE A 538 -8.01 3.99 -23.34
C PHE A 538 -8.72 4.37 -22.03
N ALA A 539 -9.91 3.88 -21.80
CA ALA A 539 -10.66 4.20 -20.59
C ALA A 539 -9.99 3.72 -19.31
N PHE A 540 -9.28 2.59 -19.38
CA PHE A 540 -8.78 1.91 -18.17
C PHE A 540 -7.26 1.79 -18.07
N ALA A 541 -6.51 1.97 -19.15
CA ALA A 541 -5.05 1.91 -19.16
C ALA A 541 -4.43 3.21 -18.68
N ASN A 542 -4.65 3.59 -17.45
CA ASN A 542 -4.06 4.82 -16.90
C ASN A 542 -2.77 4.54 -16.13
N ILE A 543 -1.71 5.22 -16.54
CA ILE A 543 -0.38 5.06 -16.00
C ILE A 543 -0.03 6.12 -14.97
N PHE A 544 -0.64 7.29 -15.07
CA PHE A 544 -0.21 8.46 -14.35
C PHE A 544 -1.23 8.96 -13.37
N LYS A 545 -1.46 8.58 -12.25
CA LYS A 545 -2.15 9.36 -11.22
C LYS A 545 -1.52 9.17 -9.86
N THR A 546 -0.22 8.98 -9.88
CA THR A 546 0.55 9.08 -8.66
C THR A 546 1.02 10.52 -8.52
N GLY A 547 0.55 11.22 -7.50
CA GLY A 547 1.13 12.49 -7.12
C GLY A 547 0.77 13.65 -8.03
N ILE A 548 -0.49 13.76 -8.52
CA ILE A 548 -0.95 14.98 -9.20
C ILE A 548 -0.71 16.22 -8.33
N ASP A 549 -0.98 16.12 -7.03
CA ASP A 549 -0.72 17.22 -6.11
C ASP A 549 0.78 17.51 -6.00
N GLU A 550 1.65 16.50 -6.11
CA GLU A 550 3.11 16.65 -6.13
C GLU A 550 3.62 17.23 -7.45
N GLN A 551 2.91 16.98 -8.56
CA GLN A 551 3.26 17.46 -9.89
C GLN A 551 2.45 18.68 -10.33
N LYS A 552 1.77 19.32 -9.39
CA LYS A 552 0.86 20.44 -9.66
C LYS A 552 1.51 21.53 -10.52
N LEU A 553 2.71 21.94 -10.19
CA LEU A 553 3.43 22.98 -10.94
C LEU A 553 3.66 22.60 -12.40
N HIS A 554 3.96 21.34 -12.67
CA HIS A 554 4.16 20.84 -14.02
C HIS A 554 2.85 20.88 -14.82
N PHE A 555 1.75 20.39 -14.26
CA PHE A 555 0.44 20.41 -14.92
C PHE A 555 -0.09 21.82 -15.11
N GLU A 556 0.12 22.72 -14.16
CA GLU A 556 -0.20 24.13 -14.30
C GLU A 556 0.60 24.77 -15.44
N SER A 557 1.87 24.43 -15.59
CA SER A 557 2.72 24.90 -16.69
C SER A 557 2.25 24.39 -18.04
N LEU A 558 1.87 23.12 -18.13
CA LEU A 558 1.29 22.55 -19.35
C LEU A 558 -0.04 23.23 -19.71
N ALA A 559 -0.92 23.45 -18.72
CA ALA A 559 -2.18 24.14 -18.91
C ALA A 559 -1.99 25.59 -19.40
N ASN A 560 -1.09 26.33 -18.77
CA ASN A 560 -0.77 27.70 -19.17
C ASN A 560 -0.16 27.77 -20.57
N PHE A 561 0.71 26.83 -20.92
CA PHE A 561 1.27 26.72 -22.26
C PHE A 561 0.17 26.44 -23.29
N ALA A 562 -0.70 25.48 -23.04
CA ALA A 562 -1.82 25.14 -23.90
C ALA A 562 -2.74 26.36 -24.12
N LEU A 563 -3.10 27.09 -23.06
CA LEU A 563 -3.93 28.30 -23.15
C LEU A 563 -3.24 29.42 -23.94
N LYS A 564 -1.92 29.60 -23.82
CA LYS A 564 -1.16 30.56 -24.62
C LYS A 564 -1.12 30.21 -26.12
N SER A 565 -1.24 28.94 -26.44
CA SER A 565 -1.26 28.46 -27.83
C SER A 565 -2.66 28.56 -28.45
N THR A 566 -3.68 28.80 -27.62
CA THR A 566 -5.02 29.19 -28.08
C THR A 566 -5.10 30.72 -28.14
N GLU A 567 -5.87 31.28 -29.04
CA GLU A 567 -6.10 32.73 -29.12
C GLU A 567 -6.90 33.31 -27.95
N THR A 568 -7.17 32.49 -26.95
CA THR A 568 -7.96 32.88 -25.76
C THR A 568 -7.11 33.62 -24.73
N ARG A 569 -7.71 34.67 -24.12
CA ARG A 569 -7.10 35.39 -22.98
C ARG A 569 -7.43 34.76 -21.62
N ALA A 570 -8.01 33.58 -21.62
CA ALA A 570 -8.38 32.91 -20.40
C ALA A 570 -7.16 32.55 -19.53
N LYS A 571 -7.33 32.59 -18.22
CA LYS A 571 -6.30 32.22 -17.27
C LYS A 571 -6.63 30.88 -16.66
N PHE A 572 -5.63 30.06 -16.47
CA PHE A 572 -5.74 28.78 -15.79
C PHE A 572 -6.23 28.97 -14.34
N ARG A 573 -7.18 28.17 -13.92
CA ARG A 573 -7.68 28.09 -12.55
C ARG A 573 -7.30 26.78 -11.87
N LYS A 574 -7.72 25.66 -12.46
CA LYS A 574 -7.43 24.33 -11.91
C LYS A 574 -7.51 23.25 -12.99
N VAL A 575 -6.79 22.18 -12.74
CA VAL A 575 -6.92 20.93 -13.50
C VAL A 575 -8.14 20.18 -12.96
N LEU A 576 -9.04 19.79 -13.85
CA LEU A 576 -10.23 19.00 -13.53
C LEU A 576 -9.95 17.51 -13.70
N ARG A 577 -9.18 17.15 -14.75
CA ARG A 577 -8.89 15.76 -15.09
C ARG A 577 -7.57 15.66 -15.84
N ILE A 578 -6.85 14.58 -15.62
CA ILE A 578 -5.68 14.18 -16.40
C ILE A 578 -5.77 12.70 -16.66
N ASP A 579 -5.64 12.32 -17.93
CA ASP A 579 -5.51 10.95 -18.36
C ASP A 579 -4.21 10.79 -19.12
N ALA A 580 -3.39 9.85 -18.72
CA ALA A 580 -2.14 9.60 -19.40
C ALA A 580 -2.04 8.13 -19.75
N LEU A 581 -1.67 7.86 -20.99
CA LEU A 581 -1.55 6.55 -21.58
C LEU A 581 -0.11 6.29 -21.98
N ARG A 582 0.37 5.10 -21.73
CA ARG A 582 1.61 4.60 -22.31
C ARG A 582 1.26 3.63 -23.44
N ALA A 583 1.64 3.95 -24.65
CA ALA A 583 1.61 2.96 -25.72
C ALA A 583 2.66 1.87 -25.46
N HIS A 584 2.29 0.62 -25.78
CA HIS A 584 3.20 -0.51 -25.66
C HIS A 584 4.57 -0.23 -26.29
N HIS A 585 5.60 -0.59 -25.60
CA HIS A 585 6.99 -0.66 -26.09
C HIS A 585 7.65 0.64 -26.50
N ASN A 586 7.42 1.74 -25.85
CA ASN A 586 8.40 2.81 -25.83
C ASN A 586 8.00 4.19 -26.19
N ALA A 587 7.09 4.63 -26.83
CA ALA A 587 7.45 5.90 -27.38
C ALA A 587 6.44 7.00 -27.18
N LEU A 588 5.20 6.69 -27.14
CA LEU A 588 4.16 7.71 -27.08
C LEU A 588 3.49 7.70 -25.73
N ILE A 589 3.55 8.85 -25.05
CA ILE A 589 2.66 9.12 -23.91
C ILE A 589 1.64 10.14 -24.40
N GLU A 590 0.38 9.73 -24.39
CA GLU A 590 -0.73 10.63 -24.64
C GLU A 590 -1.28 11.12 -23.29
N ILE A 591 -1.43 12.43 -23.15
CA ILE A 591 -1.99 13.06 -21.95
C ILE A 591 -3.22 13.82 -22.39
N VAL A 592 -4.39 13.41 -21.92
CA VAL A 592 -5.61 14.20 -22.02
C VAL A 592 -5.79 14.98 -20.73
N MET A 593 -5.83 16.29 -20.84
CA MET A 593 -5.97 17.16 -19.68
C MET A 593 -7.22 18.03 -19.83
N LYS A 594 -8.12 17.96 -18.85
CA LYS A 594 -9.25 18.88 -18.73
C LYS A 594 -8.96 19.92 -17.66
N ILE A 595 -9.12 21.18 -18.01
CA ILE A 595 -8.87 22.30 -17.11
C ILE A 595 -10.10 23.21 -17.00
N GLU A 596 -10.14 23.99 -15.90
CA GLU A 596 -11.06 25.10 -15.72
C GLU A 596 -10.29 26.42 -15.70
N THR A 597 -10.80 27.40 -16.38
CA THR A 597 -10.26 28.76 -16.42
C THR A 597 -10.93 29.67 -15.39
N THR A 598 -10.36 30.85 -15.16
CA THR A 598 -10.85 31.79 -14.13
C THR A 598 -12.26 32.36 -14.44
N ASP A 599 -12.69 32.33 -15.68
CA ASP A 599 -14.02 32.70 -16.11
C ASP A 599 -15.03 31.53 -16.08
N GLY A 600 -14.59 30.35 -15.63
CA GLY A 600 -15.43 29.17 -15.53
C GLY A 600 -15.55 28.34 -16.79
N ALA A 601 -14.87 28.71 -17.88
CA ALA A 601 -14.84 27.89 -19.08
C ALA A 601 -13.99 26.61 -18.84
N THR A 602 -14.32 25.56 -19.58
CA THR A 602 -13.56 24.31 -19.54
C THR A 602 -12.90 24.02 -20.88
N PHE A 603 -11.64 23.59 -20.83
CA PHE A 603 -10.88 23.24 -22.03
C PHE A 603 -10.33 21.82 -21.87
N GLU A 604 -10.28 21.08 -22.97
CA GLU A 604 -9.63 19.79 -23.05
C GLU A 604 -8.44 19.86 -24.01
N PHE A 605 -7.31 19.30 -23.59
CA PHE A 605 -6.08 19.28 -24.37
C PHE A 605 -5.61 17.85 -24.52
N LEU A 606 -5.26 17.44 -25.73
CA LEU A 606 -4.52 16.22 -26.01
C LEU A 606 -3.06 16.58 -26.24
N ILE A 607 -2.19 16.05 -25.40
CA ILE A 607 -0.75 16.26 -25.46
C ILE A 607 -0.09 14.96 -25.82
N HIS A 608 0.55 14.90 -26.98
CA HIS A 608 1.38 13.79 -27.37
C HIS A 608 2.82 14.08 -26.92
N ARG A 609 3.32 13.25 -26.02
CA ARG A 609 4.72 13.23 -25.68
C ARG A 609 5.40 12.14 -26.50
N LEU A 610 6.16 12.54 -27.49
CA LEU A 610 7.05 11.61 -28.18
C LEU A 610 8.10 11.10 -27.22
N SER A 611 8.45 9.83 -27.38
CA SER A 611 9.57 9.21 -26.69
C SER A 611 10.82 10.05 -26.84
N HIS A 612 11.54 10.24 -25.75
CA HIS A 612 12.87 10.84 -25.79
C HIS A 612 13.95 9.83 -26.21
N VAL A 613 13.55 8.62 -26.56
CA VAL A 613 14.46 7.54 -26.91
C VAL A 613 14.42 7.32 -28.41
N ASN A 614 15.47 7.71 -29.09
CA ASN A 614 15.75 7.24 -30.43
C ASN A 614 16.39 5.85 -30.31
N LEU A 615 15.58 4.81 -30.26
CA LEU A 615 16.05 3.48 -30.58
C LEU A 615 16.32 3.44 -32.10
N THR A 616 17.47 2.99 -32.51
CA THR A 616 17.76 2.81 -33.91
C THR A 616 16.72 1.88 -34.54
N GLU A 617 16.16 2.24 -35.68
CA GLU A 617 15.07 1.54 -36.37
C GLU A 617 15.35 0.08 -36.70
N ASN A 618 16.58 -0.40 -36.52
CA ASN A 618 17.03 -1.71 -36.92
C ASN A 618 17.18 -2.61 -35.66
N GLU A 619 16.25 -3.53 -35.42
CA GLU A 619 16.29 -4.45 -34.29
C GLU A 619 17.60 -5.26 -34.19
N GLU A 620 18.25 -5.57 -35.34
CA GLU A 620 19.54 -6.27 -35.35
C GLU A 620 20.68 -5.47 -34.71
N LYS A 621 20.62 -4.14 -34.73
CA LYS A 621 21.60 -3.26 -34.07
C LYS A 621 21.41 -3.13 -32.58
N LEU A 622 20.27 -3.58 -32.06
CA LEU A 622 19.96 -3.59 -30.64
C LEU A 622 20.41 -4.86 -29.93
N VAL A 623 21.03 -5.79 -30.66
CA VAL A 623 21.55 -7.04 -30.09
C VAL A 623 23.02 -6.87 -29.72
N GLU A 624 23.30 -6.95 -28.42
CA GLU A 624 24.65 -6.90 -27.88
C GLU A 624 24.94 -8.20 -27.12
N HIS A 625 26.02 -8.90 -27.51
CA HIS A 625 26.39 -10.19 -26.89
C HIS A 625 25.24 -11.21 -26.76
N GLY A 626 24.33 -11.22 -27.73
CA GLY A 626 23.15 -12.10 -27.70
C GLY A 626 22.00 -11.65 -26.83
N TYR A 627 22.04 -10.42 -26.34
CA TYR A 627 20.92 -9.77 -25.63
C TYR A 627 20.31 -8.68 -26.49
N LEU A 628 18.97 -8.65 -26.55
CA LEU A 628 18.21 -7.62 -27.23
C LEU A 628 17.82 -6.52 -26.23
N LEU A 629 18.16 -5.27 -26.55
CA LEU A 629 17.70 -4.11 -25.78
C LEU A 629 16.20 -3.87 -26.04
N ARG A 630 15.37 -4.18 -25.05
CA ARG A 630 13.91 -4.10 -25.15
C ARG A 630 13.35 -2.72 -24.81
N ALA A 631 13.91 -2.10 -23.79
CA ALA A 631 13.43 -0.82 -23.33
C ALA A 631 14.53 0.00 -22.68
N VAL A 632 14.43 1.31 -22.90
CA VAL A 632 15.22 2.30 -22.21
C VAL A 632 14.23 3.24 -21.53
N SER A 633 14.38 3.43 -20.22
CA SER A 633 13.56 4.35 -19.46
C SER A 633 14.41 5.21 -18.53
N PHE A 634 13.96 6.45 -18.31
CA PHE A 634 14.60 7.34 -17.36
C PHE A 634 13.57 8.15 -16.58
N GLY A 635 13.98 8.64 -15.42
CA GLY A 635 13.11 9.42 -14.54
C GLY A 635 13.79 9.73 -13.23
N THR A 636 13.07 10.39 -12.35
CA THR A 636 13.63 10.90 -11.09
C THR A 636 13.30 10.06 -9.86
N LYS A 637 12.22 9.29 -9.88
CA LYS A 637 11.82 8.42 -8.76
C LYS A 637 11.95 6.96 -9.14
N PHE A 638 13.16 6.41 -9.00
CA PHE A 638 13.41 5.01 -9.30
C PHE A 638 12.97 4.10 -8.15
N GLU A 639 12.10 3.16 -8.45
CA GLU A 639 11.68 2.12 -7.52
C GLU A 639 12.49 0.84 -7.72
N TRP A 640 13.38 0.58 -6.79
CA TRP A 640 14.29 -0.57 -6.83
C TRP A 640 13.59 -1.92 -6.81
N LYS A 641 12.44 -2.01 -6.18
CA LYS A 641 11.72 -3.28 -6.06
C LYS A 641 11.15 -3.73 -7.40
N GLU A 642 10.52 -2.82 -8.13
CA GLU A 642 9.92 -3.10 -9.44
C GLU A 642 10.85 -2.70 -10.60
N GLU A 643 11.99 -2.11 -10.30
CA GLU A 643 13.00 -1.68 -11.25
C GLU A 643 12.46 -0.79 -12.37
N LEU A 644 11.76 0.26 -11.97
CA LEU A 644 11.22 1.26 -12.90
C LEU A 644 11.24 2.67 -12.32
N CYS A 645 11.23 3.66 -13.21
CA CYS A 645 11.04 5.04 -12.80
C CYS A 645 9.55 5.35 -12.65
N ARG A 646 9.16 5.95 -11.52
CA ARG A 646 7.77 6.32 -11.24
C ARG A 646 7.35 7.64 -11.86
N GLU A 647 8.28 8.52 -12.15
CA GLU A 647 8.02 9.80 -12.78
C GLU A 647 8.62 9.85 -14.18
N TYR A 648 7.74 10.03 -15.17
CA TYR A 648 8.09 10.09 -16.60
C TYR A 648 8.04 11.50 -17.18
N MET A 649 7.77 12.52 -16.35
CA MET A 649 7.37 13.83 -16.86
C MET A 649 8.48 14.67 -17.48
N GLY A 650 9.63 14.07 -17.73
CA GLY A 650 10.57 14.56 -18.72
C GLY A 650 11.33 15.81 -18.38
N PHE A 651 11.34 16.23 -17.14
CA PHE A 651 12.28 17.25 -16.67
C PHE A 651 12.92 16.83 -15.34
N VAL A 652 14.05 17.41 -15.06
CA VAL A 652 14.84 17.15 -13.87
C VAL A 652 15.15 18.48 -13.21
N THR A 653 15.09 18.57 -11.90
CA THR A 653 15.53 19.74 -11.16
C THR A 653 16.96 19.55 -10.66
N ASP A 654 17.59 20.63 -10.25
CA ASP A 654 18.94 20.61 -9.66
C ASP A 654 19.02 19.80 -8.35
N ASN A 655 17.90 19.51 -7.71
CA ASN A 655 17.82 18.70 -6.50
C ASN A 655 17.59 17.21 -6.79
N ASP A 656 17.34 16.83 -8.04
CA ASP A 656 16.98 15.48 -8.43
C ASP A 656 18.20 14.61 -8.73
N THR A 657 17.94 13.30 -8.70
CA THR A 657 18.83 12.29 -9.27
C THR A 657 18.14 11.67 -10.47
N LEU A 658 18.76 11.78 -11.63
CA LEU A 658 18.29 11.14 -12.84
C LEU A 658 18.67 9.66 -12.79
N HIS A 659 17.72 8.79 -13.02
CA HIS A 659 17.92 7.36 -13.13
C HIS A 659 17.63 6.93 -14.56
N THR A 660 18.58 6.21 -15.16
CA THR A 660 18.46 5.63 -16.49
C THR A 660 18.50 4.12 -16.36
N ARG A 661 17.54 3.43 -16.96
CA ARG A 661 17.41 1.97 -16.92
C ARG A 661 17.37 1.40 -18.31
N LEU A 662 18.16 0.36 -18.53
CA LEU A 662 18.10 -0.52 -19.70
C LEU A 662 17.44 -1.83 -19.31
N GLN A 663 16.61 -2.36 -20.18
CA GLN A 663 16.02 -3.69 -20.02
C GLN A 663 16.45 -4.56 -21.18
N TRP A 664 17.14 -5.64 -20.85
CA TRP A 664 17.66 -6.61 -21.79
C TRP A 664 16.82 -7.89 -21.78
N HIS A 665 16.64 -8.45 -22.97
CA HIS A 665 16.02 -9.76 -23.13
C HIS A 665 17.07 -10.70 -23.73
N PRO A 666 17.32 -11.88 -23.13
CA PRO A 666 18.21 -12.86 -23.71
C PRO A 666 17.61 -13.43 -25.00
N THR A 667 18.39 -13.47 -26.08
CA THR A 667 17.99 -14.16 -27.30
C THR A 667 17.93 -15.68 -27.07
N GLU A 668 17.33 -16.42 -27.98
CA GLU A 668 17.23 -17.89 -27.87
C GLU A 668 18.63 -18.56 -27.77
N HIS A 669 19.64 -17.95 -28.36
CA HIS A 669 21.03 -18.44 -28.28
C HIS A 669 21.54 -18.39 -26.83
N VAL A 670 21.38 -17.25 -26.14
CA VAL A 670 21.83 -17.05 -24.75
C VAL A 670 21.04 -17.92 -23.78
N LYS A 671 19.75 -18.07 -24.00
CA LYS A 671 18.91 -18.97 -23.21
C LYS A 671 19.42 -20.42 -23.21
N LYS A 672 19.90 -20.88 -24.37
CA LYS A 672 20.46 -22.25 -24.52
C LYS A 672 21.82 -22.43 -23.85
N VAL A 673 22.65 -21.40 -23.88
CA VAL A 673 24.01 -21.44 -23.31
C VAL A 673 24.02 -21.22 -21.79
N GLY A 674 22.95 -20.64 -21.25
CA GLY A 674 22.80 -20.41 -19.79
C GLY A 674 23.63 -19.24 -19.25
N ASP A 675 24.22 -18.43 -20.11
CA ASP A 675 24.89 -17.20 -19.72
C ASP A 675 23.87 -16.15 -19.26
N LYS A 676 24.07 -15.56 -18.08
CA LYS A 676 23.16 -14.60 -17.46
C LYS A 676 23.72 -13.18 -17.37
N THR A 677 24.86 -12.93 -17.99
CA THR A 677 25.49 -11.61 -17.92
C THR A 677 24.99 -10.71 -19.05
N SER A 678 24.23 -9.67 -18.74
CA SER A 678 23.94 -8.61 -19.70
C SER A 678 25.23 -7.83 -20.04
N PRO A 679 25.34 -7.23 -21.23
CA PRO A 679 26.56 -6.52 -21.66
C PRO A 679 26.86 -5.30 -20.76
N GLU A 680 28.14 -4.95 -20.60
CA GLU A 680 28.52 -3.65 -20.02
C GLU A 680 28.17 -2.55 -21.04
N MET A 681 27.74 -1.39 -20.53
CA MET A 681 27.34 -0.26 -21.36
C MET A 681 28.03 1.02 -20.92
N ILE A 682 28.27 1.91 -21.86
CA ILE A 682 28.85 3.23 -21.63
C ILE A 682 27.72 4.26 -21.70
N PHE A 683 27.53 5.04 -20.61
CA PHE A 683 26.63 6.19 -20.58
C PHE A 683 27.45 7.47 -20.68
N LYS A 684 27.23 8.27 -21.73
CA LYS A 684 27.84 9.59 -21.90
C LYS A 684 26.81 10.69 -21.63
N TYR A 685 27.02 11.43 -20.56
CA TYR A 685 26.22 12.60 -20.21
C TYR A 685 26.85 13.84 -20.90
N ARG A 686 26.05 14.55 -21.68
CA ARG A 686 26.50 15.72 -22.41
C ARG A 686 25.51 16.89 -22.34
N LYS A 687 26.06 18.10 -22.49
CA LYS A 687 25.32 19.37 -22.64
C LYS A 687 25.53 19.89 -24.06
N GLY A 688 24.49 19.77 -24.92
CA GLY A 688 24.71 19.93 -26.35
C GLY A 688 25.73 18.90 -26.84
N ASP A 689 26.83 19.36 -27.43
CA ASP A 689 27.94 18.50 -27.89
C ASP A 689 29.06 18.34 -26.84
N GLU A 690 28.99 19.06 -25.72
CA GLU A 690 30.00 19.01 -24.66
C GLU A 690 29.79 17.79 -23.76
N LEU A 691 30.81 16.93 -23.65
CA LEU A 691 30.80 15.79 -22.73
C LEU A 691 31.00 16.27 -21.30
N ILE A 692 30.03 15.97 -20.41
CA ILE A 692 30.10 16.28 -18.97
C ILE A 692 30.73 15.14 -18.20
N GLU A 693 30.26 13.91 -18.47
CA GLU A 693 30.68 12.71 -17.74
C GLU A 693 30.49 11.46 -18.61
N GLN A 694 31.33 10.47 -18.35
CA GLN A 694 31.17 9.14 -18.92
C GLN A 694 31.23 8.10 -17.80
N THR A 695 30.29 7.17 -17.80
CA THR A 695 30.19 6.08 -16.80
C THR A 695 30.14 4.76 -17.52
N VAL A 696 30.89 3.76 -17.05
CA VAL A 696 30.73 2.36 -17.48
C VAL A 696 29.75 1.68 -16.53
N VAL A 697 28.62 1.27 -17.08
CA VAL A 697 27.56 0.63 -16.31
C VAL A 697 27.64 -0.88 -16.49
N LYS A 698 27.91 -1.55 -15.37
CA LYS A 698 27.99 -3.01 -15.33
C LYS A 698 26.62 -3.63 -15.10
N PRO A 699 26.41 -4.86 -15.58
CA PRO A 699 25.25 -5.65 -15.22
C PRO A 699 25.16 -5.79 -13.72
N TYR A 700 23.95 -5.66 -13.18
CA TYR A 700 23.68 -5.97 -11.78
C TYR A 700 22.74 -7.19 -11.67
N ASP A 701 22.72 -7.81 -10.52
CA ASP A 701 21.86 -8.95 -10.24
C ASP A 701 20.37 -8.50 -10.20
N SER A 702 19.78 -8.43 -11.38
CA SER A 702 18.40 -8.01 -11.60
C SER A 702 17.52 -9.21 -11.91
N VAL A 703 16.34 -9.23 -11.28
CA VAL A 703 15.31 -10.25 -11.57
C VAL A 703 14.70 -10.07 -12.94
N PHE A 704 14.69 -8.83 -13.43
CA PHE A 704 14.03 -8.44 -14.67
C PHE A 704 15.00 -8.12 -15.80
N GLY A 705 16.25 -8.57 -15.70
CA GLY A 705 17.28 -8.31 -16.72
C GLY A 705 17.64 -6.83 -16.88
N GLY A 706 17.53 -6.07 -15.80
CA GLY A 706 17.77 -4.63 -15.82
C GLY A 706 19.24 -4.25 -15.60
N GLN A 707 19.59 -3.11 -16.12
CA GLN A 707 20.86 -2.42 -15.91
C GLN A 707 20.54 -0.94 -15.73
N PHE A 708 21.15 -0.24 -14.77
CA PHE A 708 20.79 1.15 -14.54
C PHE A 708 21.98 1.98 -14.07
N ASP A 709 21.88 3.29 -14.34
CA ASP A 709 22.76 4.31 -13.80
C ASP A 709 21.98 5.37 -13.04
N SER A 710 22.66 6.06 -12.13
CA SER A 710 22.08 7.12 -11.29
C SER A 710 23.00 8.33 -11.31
N TRP A 711 22.52 9.41 -11.91
CA TRP A 711 23.26 10.65 -12.07
C TRP A 711 22.66 11.78 -11.22
N ASN A 712 23.41 12.27 -10.24
CA ASN A 712 22.94 13.35 -9.37
C ASN A 712 23.19 14.70 -10.03
N VAL A 713 22.10 15.36 -10.43
CA VAL A 713 22.13 16.59 -11.23
C VAL A 713 22.85 17.72 -10.51
N GLY A 714 22.46 18.04 -9.29
CA GLY A 714 23.03 19.17 -8.55
C GLY A 714 24.49 19.03 -8.16
N LYS A 715 25.00 17.79 -8.09
CA LYS A 715 26.43 17.55 -7.86
C LYS A 715 27.29 17.72 -9.10
N LYS A 716 26.67 17.59 -10.28
CA LYS A 716 27.36 17.56 -11.57
C LYS A 716 27.19 18.83 -12.38
N LEU A 717 26.12 19.56 -12.12
CA LEU A 717 25.79 20.79 -12.85
C LEU A 717 25.73 21.96 -11.86
N SER A 718 26.61 22.92 -12.03
CA SER A 718 26.61 24.17 -11.27
C SER A 718 26.18 25.33 -12.17
N ASN A 719 25.42 26.30 -11.60
CA ASN A 719 25.08 27.58 -12.24
C ASN A 719 24.32 27.47 -13.57
N LEU A 720 23.18 26.75 -13.56
CA LEU A 720 22.29 26.66 -14.70
C LEU A 720 21.41 27.91 -14.83
N THR A 721 21.93 28.94 -15.47
CA THR A 721 21.20 30.20 -15.73
C THR A 721 20.60 30.25 -17.14
N THR A 722 21.06 29.38 -18.04
CA THR A 722 20.66 29.35 -19.46
C THR A 722 19.91 28.06 -19.80
N CYS A 723 19.06 28.16 -20.82
CA CYS A 723 18.42 27.00 -21.41
C CYS A 723 19.49 26.15 -22.10
N SER A 724 19.57 24.90 -21.70
CA SER A 724 20.52 23.95 -22.26
C SER A 724 19.87 22.60 -22.44
N ASN A 725 20.20 21.95 -23.55
CA ASN A 725 19.77 20.58 -23.83
C ASN A 725 20.78 19.60 -23.25
N PHE A 726 20.31 18.70 -22.43
CA PHE A 726 21.11 17.62 -21.83
C PHE A 726 20.73 16.29 -22.45
N PHE A 727 21.74 15.44 -22.64
CA PHE A 727 21.56 14.14 -23.28
C PHE A 727 22.30 13.06 -22.50
N VAL A 728 21.78 11.85 -22.56
CA VAL A 728 22.49 10.62 -22.19
C VAL A 728 22.57 9.73 -23.41
N ASP A 729 23.77 9.52 -23.93
CA ASP A 729 24.00 8.55 -25.00
C ASP A 729 24.42 7.21 -24.41
N ILE A 730 23.79 6.15 -24.87
CA ILE A 730 24.03 4.78 -24.46
C ILE A 730 24.79 4.09 -25.58
N ILE A 731 26.01 3.66 -25.27
CA ILE A 731 26.95 3.16 -26.25
C ILE A 731 27.44 1.78 -25.82
N SER A 732 27.56 0.84 -26.78
CA SER A 732 28.23 -0.41 -26.54
C SER A 732 29.75 -0.22 -26.52
N PRO A 733 30.47 -0.80 -25.56
CA PRO A 733 31.95 -0.78 -25.58
C PRO A 733 32.56 -1.44 -26.80
N SER A 734 31.80 -2.31 -27.46
CA SER A 734 32.25 -3.01 -28.68
C SER A 734 32.05 -2.21 -29.97
N SER A 735 31.32 -1.09 -29.89
CA SER A 735 31.05 -0.24 -31.04
C SER A 735 32.28 0.59 -31.41
N PRO A 736 32.55 0.84 -32.71
CA PRO A 736 33.54 1.82 -33.16
C PRO A 736 33.30 3.20 -32.55
N ASP A 737 34.34 4.01 -32.37
CA ASP A 737 34.26 5.33 -31.73
C ASP A 737 33.32 6.29 -32.45
N ASP A 738 33.10 6.13 -33.74
CA ASP A 738 32.23 6.93 -34.60
C ASP A 738 30.82 6.32 -34.80
N ALA A 739 30.54 5.18 -34.16
CA ALA A 739 29.23 4.55 -34.27
C ALA A 739 28.16 5.38 -33.55
N PRO A 740 26.95 5.47 -34.11
CA PRO A 740 25.88 6.15 -33.43
C PRO A 740 25.50 5.42 -32.11
N PRO A 741 25.08 6.15 -31.08
CA PRO A 741 24.57 5.55 -29.84
C PRO A 741 23.45 4.54 -30.11
N LEU A 742 23.38 3.49 -29.31
CA LEU A 742 22.21 2.58 -29.29
C LEU A 742 20.92 3.31 -28.94
N ALA A 743 21.01 4.27 -28.03
CA ALA A 743 19.91 5.16 -27.66
C ALA A 743 20.46 6.50 -27.19
N THR A 744 19.72 7.57 -27.49
CA THR A 744 19.97 8.91 -26.96
C THR A 744 18.74 9.36 -26.20
N LEU A 745 18.92 9.71 -24.91
CA LEU A 745 17.88 10.25 -24.06
C LEU A 745 18.08 11.75 -23.94
N HIS A 746 17.03 12.52 -24.15
CA HIS A 746 17.03 13.97 -23.94
C HIS A 746 16.28 14.33 -22.67
N PHE A 747 16.84 15.23 -21.86
CA PHE A 747 16.19 15.76 -20.66
C PHE A 747 16.56 17.22 -20.42
N PRO A 748 15.61 18.08 -20.06
CA PRO A 748 15.90 19.43 -19.60
C PRO A 748 16.15 19.42 -18.08
N VAL A 749 16.96 20.38 -17.64
CA VAL A 749 17.18 20.63 -16.22
C VAL A 749 16.68 22.04 -15.89
N TYR A 750 15.80 22.13 -14.91
CA TYR A 750 15.21 23.40 -14.46
C TYR A 750 15.71 23.78 -13.09
N THR A 751 15.96 25.07 -12.94
CA THR A 751 16.26 25.76 -11.71
C THR A 751 15.34 26.99 -11.61
N ASP A 752 15.26 27.62 -10.45
CA ASP A 752 14.51 28.88 -10.30
C ASP A 752 15.02 29.96 -11.27
N GLN A 753 16.28 29.90 -11.67
CA GLN A 753 16.90 30.89 -12.53
C GLN A 753 16.58 30.70 -14.04
N ASN A 754 16.29 29.45 -14.45
CA ASN A 754 15.99 29.13 -15.85
C ASN A 754 14.59 28.58 -16.09
N ALA A 755 13.64 28.87 -15.21
CA ALA A 755 12.27 28.39 -15.29
C ALA A 755 11.55 28.75 -16.61
N HIS A 756 11.98 29.86 -17.27
CA HIS A 756 11.47 30.25 -18.59
C HIS A 756 11.79 29.23 -19.69
N CYS A 757 12.84 28.45 -19.53
CA CYS A 757 13.24 27.39 -20.47
C CYS A 757 12.21 26.25 -20.56
N HIS A 758 11.35 26.12 -19.55
CA HIS A 758 10.30 25.11 -19.54
C HIS A 758 9.31 25.28 -20.70
N VAL A 759 8.96 26.54 -21.02
CA VAL A 759 8.06 26.85 -22.13
C VAL A 759 8.69 26.47 -23.46
N ASP A 760 9.96 26.77 -23.66
CA ASP A 760 10.66 26.46 -24.91
C ASP A 760 10.85 24.94 -25.07
N TYR A 761 11.12 24.24 -23.99
CA TYR A 761 11.16 22.78 -23.99
C TYR A 761 9.82 22.17 -24.37
N LEU A 762 8.71 22.63 -23.78
CA LEU A 762 7.37 22.15 -24.13
C LEU A 762 7.07 22.35 -25.63
N ARG A 763 7.45 23.48 -26.21
CA ARG A 763 7.27 23.72 -27.64
C ARG A 763 8.05 22.74 -28.51
N GLN A 764 9.22 22.33 -28.08
CA GLN A 764 10.12 21.48 -28.87
C GLN A 764 9.74 20.01 -28.81
N PHE A 765 9.34 19.51 -27.63
CA PHE A 765 9.13 18.08 -27.36
C PHE A 765 7.68 17.65 -27.20
N PHE A 766 6.75 18.58 -26.98
CA PHE A 766 5.35 18.25 -26.93
C PHE A 766 4.66 18.70 -28.23
N LYS A 767 4.13 17.74 -28.97
CA LYS A 767 3.13 18.07 -29.99
C LYS A 767 1.80 18.21 -29.29
N ILE A 768 1.28 19.43 -29.29
CA ILE A 768 -0.10 19.68 -28.93
C ILE A 768 -0.91 19.40 -30.19
N ALA A 769 -1.57 18.23 -30.22
CA ALA A 769 -2.13 17.75 -31.47
C ALA A 769 -3.44 18.49 -31.85
N ASP A 770 -4.30 18.75 -30.89
CA ASP A 770 -5.57 19.47 -31.13
C ASP A 770 -6.01 20.17 -29.83
N PHE A 771 -6.49 21.39 -30.02
CA PHE A 771 -7.12 22.17 -28.96
C PHE A 771 -8.60 22.11 -29.16
N CYS A 772 -9.30 21.69 -28.14
CA CYS A 772 -10.72 21.70 -28.17
C CYS A 772 -11.28 22.54 -27.03
N THR A 773 -12.10 23.51 -27.34
CA THR A 773 -13.03 24.12 -26.38
C THR A 773 -14.20 23.18 -26.16
N SER A 774 -14.77 23.18 -24.95
CA SER A 774 -15.93 22.37 -24.62
C SER A 774 -17.09 22.60 -25.61
N GLY A 775 -17.29 21.67 -26.51
CA GLY A 775 -18.36 21.72 -27.52
C GLY A 775 -18.43 20.42 -28.31
N ASP A 776 -19.51 20.22 -29.07
CA ASP A 776 -19.77 18.98 -29.79
C ASP A 776 -18.68 18.63 -30.81
N ALA A 777 -18.03 19.64 -31.40
CA ALA A 777 -16.92 19.44 -32.33
C ALA A 777 -15.67 18.83 -31.68
N CYS A 778 -15.47 19.03 -30.36
CA CYS A 778 -14.41 18.39 -29.58
C CYS A 778 -14.66 16.91 -29.33
N LYS A 779 -15.92 16.59 -29.06
CA LYS A 779 -16.35 15.21 -28.86
C LYS A 779 -16.09 14.36 -30.09
N GLU A 780 -16.39 14.89 -31.28
CA GLU A 780 -16.12 14.18 -32.51
C GLU A 780 -14.64 13.94 -32.77
N LYS A 781 -13.76 14.89 -32.50
CA LYS A 781 -12.37 14.84 -32.90
C LYS A 781 -11.48 14.04 -31.94
N ILE A 782 -11.70 14.16 -30.62
CA ILE A 782 -10.93 13.47 -29.57
C ILE A 782 -11.59 12.14 -29.19
N TRP A 783 -12.91 12.09 -29.19
CA TRP A 783 -13.66 10.96 -28.65
C TRP A 783 -14.18 9.99 -29.71
N SER A 784 -14.35 10.41 -30.97
CA SER A 784 -14.85 9.53 -32.04
C SER A 784 -13.88 8.42 -32.44
N THR A 785 -12.62 8.53 -32.15
CA THR A 785 -11.60 7.55 -32.56
C THR A 785 -11.10 6.67 -31.43
N SER A 786 -11.24 7.06 -30.15
CA SER A 786 -10.51 6.34 -29.08
C SER A 786 -11.00 6.53 -27.64
N TYR A 787 -11.94 7.44 -27.34
CA TYR A 787 -12.35 7.72 -25.96
C TYR A 787 -13.86 7.64 -25.73
N PRO A 788 -14.32 7.04 -24.62
CA PRO A 788 -15.73 7.09 -24.26
C PRO A 788 -16.15 8.52 -23.87
N ASP A 789 -17.45 8.82 -23.98
CA ASP A 789 -18.03 10.09 -23.52
C ASP A 789 -17.56 10.39 -22.09
N PRO A 790 -17.07 11.60 -21.79
CA PRO A 790 -16.68 11.99 -20.44
C PRO A 790 -17.75 11.78 -19.36
N LYS A 791 -19.01 11.73 -19.73
CA LYS A 791 -20.12 11.39 -18.83
C LYS A 791 -20.23 9.89 -18.54
N SER A 792 -19.75 9.04 -19.46
CA SER A 792 -19.71 7.58 -19.30
C SER A 792 -18.44 7.07 -18.60
N ASP A 793 -17.55 7.99 -18.22
CA ASP A 793 -16.21 7.71 -17.72
C ASP A 793 -16.18 7.16 -16.28
N ILE A 794 -17.31 7.20 -15.58
CA ILE A 794 -17.39 6.66 -14.22
C ILE A 794 -17.58 5.15 -14.28
N PHE A 795 -18.47 4.70 -15.16
CA PHE A 795 -18.65 3.31 -15.56
C PHE A 795 -19.27 3.35 -16.97
N VAL A 796 -18.77 2.55 -17.89
CA VAL A 796 -19.37 2.38 -19.21
C VAL A 796 -20.67 1.62 -19.01
N GLY A 797 -21.73 2.34 -18.65
CA GLY A 797 -23.07 1.82 -18.52
C GLY A 797 -23.30 0.88 -17.31
N TYR A 798 -24.39 1.10 -16.64
CA TYR A 798 -25.04 0.12 -15.78
C TYR A 798 -26.12 -0.55 -16.63
N ASP A 799 -26.03 -1.81 -16.83
CA ASP A 799 -27.07 -2.59 -17.50
C ASP A 799 -28.15 -2.94 -16.48
N GLU A 800 -29.28 -2.29 -16.55
CA GLU A 800 -30.41 -2.52 -15.63
C GLU A 800 -30.97 -3.93 -15.76
N ASP A 801 -30.92 -4.54 -16.94
CA ASP A 801 -31.46 -5.88 -17.19
C ASP A 801 -30.58 -6.99 -16.60
N THR A 802 -29.26 -6.80 -16.62
CA THR A 802 -28.29 -7.75 -16.06
C THR A 802 -27.79 -7.36 -14.67
N GLN A 803 -28.15 -6.18 -14.17
CA GLN A 803 -27.67 -5.60 -12.91
C GLN A 803 -26.14 -5.61 -12.80
N THR A 804 -25.46 -5.34 -13.89
CA THR A 804 -24.00 -5.32 -13.96
C THR A 804 -23.47 -3.98 -14.47
N LEU A 805 -22.29 -3.60 -14.00
CA LEU A 805 -21.54 -2.49 -14.58
C LEU A 805 -20.90 -2.95 -15.90
N ILE A 806 -21.25 -2.32 -16.97
CA ILE A 806 -20.68 -2.56 -18.31
C ILE A 806 -19.39 -1.76 -18.48
#